data_16600143d8955d1a1df83ce1d4162142
#
_entry.id   16600143d8955d1a1df83ce1d4162142
#
_cell.length_a   1.000
_cell.length_b   1.000
_cell.length_c   1.000
_cell.angle_alpha   90.00
_cell.angle_beta   90.00
_cell.angle_gamma   90.00
#
_symmetry.space_group_name_H-M   'P 1'
#
loop_
_entity.id
_entity.type
_entity.pdbx_description
1 polymer ?
#
loop_
_entity_poly.entity_id
_entity_poly.type
_entity_poly.pdbx_seq_one_letter_code
_entity_poly.pdbx_strand_id
1 'polypeptide(L)'
;MSILESLNFFNKSVRSQSKLELELRFNTIHQKSVFENIYNILLENGFERDYEKHLLKICFSNNKDYMNCETDSVENIRSEILGLSNIQGFCNTNIMSEDTTHIKKTRISSTTNKEYGFKTVLCKEIPCSEYEINNLESKFKKTPKTFRLMNRLSLRHKNMPGLVVDMSIVKMKMNVSNMTNSGIFEASEQYEIEIELEEHDKPIEDIDLLSNHLKKIIKYILCGKYDTNFPISELLKQNVLTEYKNLFSQSKYANFIGPSSYTLQKANLSLEYDPCIKNDFCVTDKADGLRKLLYISKKKQIYFITNTNPIQVQFTGRTIKDDTLSEVLIDGEYIKYDKNNNRIDLFTGFDIYFYKKGDKVIDIRKEEFKHKRYPKLKEMIQKINEDSNSELYKNSIKFKNKQFYFIDEKHSLYRQCQFVLNQIDSPDYLYNTDGIIFSSSTLGVGMESKDDIVKNKKYAWKHSFKWKPPEFNTIDFLVKFPKNDQGEPLTESIWIGKSIQKYQIIHLYVGNSNSEEVINPQQELLQGPQHSPSSNKAIKFIPTNPFDKDAYMAYIPLEENGHIYVEEEKEGTTEHDVIYDNNVVEFKYNMLSNEKRLAWIPLRIRFDKSYGNNKNTANSNWNSIHNPVTREMLTDPEVVVEFEVENDDVYYNKDGVKSKTTNLRDFHNKYIKKKLYNEFCNSQCNIIDFAVGKGGDLHKWLENDAYFVLGIDLSKDNINNVNDGACIRYLRQLKKIKGKTKYVFIEGNTGIKLKDDFSQGNKISKEVIDHVFGTQKSSFHNMPDFGIVKKGFDLGSIQFSLHYMFETKEMLHNFMWNCCKTIKLKGHLIGTCYDGEEVYDLLKDKEKSELFHKDGSRLWTINKKYKNNSQFLDHSQVFGYKIGVWQDSINKENDEYLVHFKYFEKSMSDYGFKMIQLNSFESYYKKKEKKTKLSKEEKKISFLNKAFVFEKIN
;
A
#
# COMPACT_ATOMS: atom_id res chain seq x y z
N MET A 1 10.71 40.31 16.29
CA MET A 1 10.85 40.83 17.73
C MET A 1 11.38 39.65 18.54
N SER A 2 12.41 39.87 19.35
CA SER A 2 12.92 38.83 20.25
C SER A 2 11.97 38.60 21.43
N ILE A 3 12.11 37.51 22.19
CA ILE A 3 11.32 37.29 23.41
C ILE A 3 11.51 38.51 24.37
N LEU A 4 12.73 38.97 24.50
CA LEU A 4 13.08 40.13 25.35
C LEU A 4 12.38 41.41 24.90
N GLU A 5 12.28 41.67 23.61
CA GLU A 5 11.54 42.85 23.09
C GLU A 5 10.04 42.73 23.37
N SER A 6 9.46 41.50 23.28
CA SER A 6 8.04 41.28 23.61
C SER A 6 7.76 41.50 25.09
N LEU A 7 8.65 41.09 26.01
CA LEU A 7 8.54 41.31 27.44
C LEU A 7 8.70 42.78 27.80
N ASN A 8 9.64 43.50 27.19
CA ASN A 8 9.80 44.94 27.34
C ASN A 8 8.57 45.72 26.85
N PHE A 9 7.98 45.29 25.73
CA PHE A 9 6.74 45.88 25.21
C PHE A 9 5.56 45.62 26.16
N PHE A 10 5.45 44.41 26.73
CA PHE A 10 4.46 44.08 27.76
C PHE A 10 4.62 45.02 28.97
N ASN A 11 5.81 45.16 29.56
CA ASN A 11 6.08 46.02 30.70
C ASN A 11 5.75 47.50 30.46
N LYS A 12 5.96 47.97 29.24
CA LYS A 12 5.56 49.31 28.82
C LYS A 12 4.04 49.43 28.74
N SER A 13 3.35 48.40 28.24
CA SER A 13 1.90 48.41 28.04
C SER A 13 1.13 48.30 29.36
N VAL A 14 1.60 47.48 30.33
CA VAL A 14 0.97 47.34 31.66
C VAL A 14 0.95 48.63 32.44
N ARG A 15 1.90 49.54 32.26
CA ARG A 15 1.91 50.87 32.92
C ARG A 15 0.77 51.77 32.47
N SER A 16 0.17 51.51 31.31
CA SER A 16 -0.90 52.33 30.72
C SER A 16 -2.22 51.59 30.53
N GLN A 17 -2.26 50.30 30.68
CA GLN A 17 -3.43 49.44 30.42
C GLN A 17 -3.49 48.34 31.47
N SER A 18 -4.70 47.88 31.82
CA SER A 18 -4.94 46.73 32.69
C SER A 18 -5.55 45.57 31.91
N LYS A 19 -5.59 44.40 32.54
CA LYS A 19 -6.15 43.17 31.97
C LYS A 19 -5.47 42.72 30.68
N LEU A 20 -4.14 42.80 30.70
CA LEU A 20 -3.28 42.34 29.60
C LEU A 20 -2.90 40.89 29.80
N GLU A 21 -2.99 40.08 28.73
CA GLU A 21 -2.59 38.70 28.68
C GLU A 21 -1.46 38.55 27.65
N LEU A 22 -0.33 38.04 28.10
CA LEU A 22 0.81 37.74 27.23
C LEU A 22 0.91 36.22 27.07
N GLU A 23 0.78 35.76 25.85
CA GLU A 23 0.81 34.33 25.49
C GLU A 23 1.88 34.02 24.40
N LEU A 24 2.53 32.90 24.53
CA LEU A 24 3.32 32.31 23.45
C LEU A 24 2.57 31.06 22.92
N ARG A 25 2.14 31.07 21.66
CA ARG A 25 1.37 30.02 21.04
C ARG A 25 2.23 29.28 20.04
N PHE A 26 2.28 27.96 20.16
CA PHE A 26 2.95 27.12 19.19
C PHE A 26 2.00 26.76 18.03
N ASN A 27 2.58 26.43 16.85
CA ASN A 27 1.79 25.93 15.73
C ASN A 27 1.05 24.65 16.11
N THR A 28 -0.18 24.49 15.65
CA THR A 28 -1.03 23.34 15.92
C THR A 28 -0.30 22.03 15.64
N ILE A 29 -0.42 21.10 16.56
CA ILE A 29 0.12 19.76 16.46
C ILE A 29 -1.01 18.84 16.01
N HIS A 30 -0.76 17.99 15.01
CA HIS A 30 -1.78 17.09 14.45
C HIS A 30 -1.60 15.61 14.87
N GLN A 31 -0.50 15.30 15.54
CA GLN A 31 -0.17 13.94 15.97
C GLN A 31 -0.21 13.84 17.49
N LYS A 32 -1.05 12.95 18.01
CA LYS A 32 -1.18 12.68 19.45
C LYS A 32 0.18 12.33 20.07
N SER A 33 0.94 11.45 19.44
CA SER A 33 2.26 11.03 19.93
C SER A 33 3.27 12.16 20.10
N VAL A 34 3.22 13.20 19.24
CA VAL A 34 4.08 14.39 19.39
C VAL A 34 3.63 15.20 20.61
N PHE A 35 2.33 15.34 20.81
CA PHE A 35 1.78 16.06 21.94
C PHE A 35 2.10 15.37 23.29
N GLU A 36 1.96 14.03 23.35
CA GLU A 36 2.33 13.21 24.48
C GLU A 36 3.84 13.26 24.77
N ASN A 37 4.66 13.22 23.72
CA ASN A 37 6.11 13.35 23.89
C ASN A 37 6.52 14.72 24.50
N ILE A 38 5.86 15.81 24.11
CA ILE A 38 6.09 17.14 24.71
C ILE A 38 5.66 17.13 26.19
N TYR A 39 4.51 16.54 26.50
CA TYR A 39 4.03 16.37 27.87
C TYR A 39 5.04 15.62 28.74
N ASN A 40 5.52 14.48 28.27
CA ASN A 40 6.49 13.67 28.99
C ASN A 40 7.79 14.42 29.23
N ILE A 41 8.32 15.12 28.23
CA ILE A 41 9.54 15.95 28.40
C ILE A 41 9.33 17.10 29.39
N LEU A 42 8.16 17.69 29.44
CA LEU A 42 7.86 18.72 30.45
C LEU A 42 7.88 18.11 31.87
N LEU A 43 7.24 16.95 32.07
CA LEU A 43 7.24 16.24 33.37
C LEU A 43 8.65 15.83 33.79
N GLU A 44 9.45 15.24 32.88
CA GLU A 44 10.85 14.87 33.12
C GLU A 44 11.72 16.07 33.53
N ASN A 45 11.34 17.26 33.13
CA ASN A 45 12.04 18.51 33.46
C ASN A 45 11.39 19.30 34.62
N GLY A 46 10.56 18.65 35.45
CA GLY A 46 10.08 19.18 36.72
C GLY A 46 8.79 20.00 36.64
N PHE A 47 8.03 19.86 35.56
CA PHE A 47 6.66 20.37 35.49
C PHE A 47 5.70 19.41 36.18
N GLU A 48 4.74 19.95 36.86
CA GLU A 48 3.68 19.22 37.59
C GLU A 48 2.31 19.62 37.05
N ARG A 49 1.33 18.70 37.15
CA ARG A 49 -0.06 19.02 36.81
C ARG A 49 -0.63 19.97 37.86
N ASP A 50 -1.23 21.06 37.41
CA ASP A 50 -1.91 22.01 38.30
C ASP A 50 -3.41 21.75 38.29
N TYR A 51 -4.08 21.97 37.15
CA TYR A 51 -5.50 21.68 37.01
C TYR A 51 -5.84 21.23 35.60
N GLU A 52 -6.95 20.49 35.49
CA GLU A 52 -7.56 20.09 34.22
C GLU A 52 -8.96 20.68 34.13
N LYS A 53 -9.33 21.22 32.97
CA LYS A 53 -10.65 21.80 32.75
C LYS A 53 -11.23 21.45 31.40
N HIS A 54 -12.53 21.14 31.38
CA HIS A 54 -13.32 21.04 30.18
C HIS A 54 -13.94 22.39 29.87
N LEU A 55 -13.79 22.86 28.66
CA LEU A 55 -14.16 24.20 28.25
C LEU A 55 -14.78 24.18 26.84
N LEU A 56 -15.94 24.82 26.70
CA LEU A 56 -16.53 25.12 25.40
C LEU A 56 -16.39 26.61 25.11
N LYS A 57 -15.61 26.95 24.10
CA LYS A 57 -15.51 28.34 23.60
C LYS A 57 -16.43 28.54 22.40
N ILE A 58 -17.26 29.56 22.45
CA ILE A 58 -18.19 29.94 21.40
C ILE A 58 -17.78 31.33 20.88
N CYS A 59 -17.37 31.40 19.63
CA CYS A 59 -16.90 32.62 18.99
C CYS A 59 -17.86 33.07 17.87
N PHE A 60 -18.13 34.36 17.77
CA PHE A 60 -19.18 34.99 16.96
C PHE A 60 -18.65 35.83 15.81
N SER A 61 -17.94 35.35 14.89
CA SER A 61 -17.48 36.14 13.75
C SER A 61 -17.55 35.35 12.43
N ASN A 62 -17.76 36.08 11.35
CA ASN A 62 -17.82 35.60 10.00
C ASN A 62 -16.46 35.49 9.27
N ASN A 63 -15.34 35.85 9.92
CA ASN A 63 -14.04 35.88 9.26
C ASN A 63 -13.24 34.59 9.41
N LYS A 64 -12.62 34.14 8.30
CA LYS A 64 -11.75 32.97 8.21
C LYS A 64 -10.47 33.04 9.04
N ASP A 65 -10.17 34.18 9.63
CA ASP A 65 -8.92 34.49 10.35
C ASP A 65 -9.02 34.34 11.87
N TYR A 66 -9.93 33.53 12.37
CA TYR A 66 -10.13 33.28 13.81
C TYR A 66 -8.91 32.78 14.58
N MET A 67 -7.98 32.10 13.90
CA MET A 67 -6.67 31.81 14.51
C MET A 67 -5.81 33.07 14.66
N ASN A 68 -6.16 34.13 13.97
CA ASN A 68 -5.41 35.38 13.92
C ASN A 68 -6.28 36.59 14.30
N CYS A 69 -6.93 36.68 15.41
CA CYS A 69 -7.65 37.91 15.83
C CYS A 69 -7.20 39.22 15.11
N GLU A 70 -7.52 39.43 13.85
CA GLU A 70 -6.91 40.51 13.05
C GLU A 70 -7.90 41.64 12.64
N THR A 71 -9.04 41.76 13.27
CA THR A 71 -9.91 42.90 12.94
C THR A 71 -10.42 43.61 14.20
N ASP A 72 -10.36 44.94 14.19
CA ASP A 72 -10.91 45.86 15.20
C ASP A 72 -12.46 45.91 15.22
N SER A 73 -13.14 44.85 14.82
CA SER A 73 -14.60 44.85 14.75
C SER A 73 -15.23 44.33 16.03
N VAL A 74 -16.40 44.84 16.34
CA VAL A 74 -17.28 44.54 17.51
C VAL A 74 -17.65 43.03 17.62
N GLU A 75 -17.19 42.20 16.73
CA GLU A 75 -17.50 40.77 16.63
C GLU A 75 -16.50 39.84 17.35
N ASN A 76 -15.58 40.32 18.14
CA ASN A 76 -14.59 39.54 18.91
C ASN A 76 -15.07 39.13 20.29
N ILE A 77 -16.38 38.90 20.46
CA ILE A 77 -16.92 38.39 21.71
C ILE A 77 -16.77 36.88 21.73
N ARG A 78 -16.24 36.35 22.82
CA ARG A 78 -16.06 34.95 23.11
C ARG A 78 -16.89 34.60 24.34
N SER A 79 -17.77 33.62 24.24
CA SER A 79 -18.47 33.04 25.37
C SER A 79 -17.79 31.74 25.78
N GLU A 80 -17.55 31.57 27.06
CA GLU A 80 -16.88 30.38 27.61
C GLU A 80 -17.79 29.68 28.62
N ILE A 81 -18.07 28.39 28.40
CA ILE A 81 -18.83 27.50 29.27
C ILE A 81 -17.85 26.54 29.90
N LEU A 82 -17.69 26.58 31.21
CA LEU A 82 -16.75 25.76 31.96
C LEU A 82 -17.44 24.56 32.60
N GLY A 83 -16.78 23.40 32.54
CA GLY A 83 -17.22 22.16 33.18
C GLY A 83 -18.16 21.31 32.32
N LEU A 84 -18.01 19.99 32.42
CA LEU A 84 -18.79 19.04 31.61
C LEU A 84 -20.30 19.18 31.80
N SER A 85 -20.78 19.36 33.04
CA SER A 85 -22.20 19.51 33.35
C SER A 85 -22.84 20.71 32.64
N ASN A 86 -22.18 21.87 32.68
CA ASN A 86 -22.66 23.08 32.01
C ASN A 86 -22.60 22.95 30.47
N ILE A 87 -21.56 22.28 29.94
CA ILE A 87 -21.44 21.96 28.51
C ILE A 87 -22.55 21.02 28.06
N GLN A 88 -22.87 19.97 28.83
CA GLN A 88 -23.98 19.06 28.54
C GLN A 88 -25.34 19.78 28.59
N GLY A 89 -25.54 20.66 29.58
CA GLY A 89 -26.74 21.50 29.67
C GLY A 89 -26.91 22.37 28.42
N PHE A 90 -25.84 23.01 27.96
CA PHE A 90 -25.84 23.79 26.73
C PHE A 90 -26.10 22.93 25.48
N CYS A 91 -25.54 21.73 25.40
CA CYS A 91 -25.78 20.80 24.28
C CYS A 91 -27.28 20.43 24.17
N ASN A 92 -27.94 20.21 25.28
CA ASN A 92 -29.35 19.82 25.32
C ASN A 92 -30.30 20.96 25.01
N THR A 93 -29.99 22.16 25.48
CA THR A 93 -30.91 23.31 25.42
C THR A 93 -30.53 24.35 24.37
N ASN A 94 -29.26 24.40 23.97
CA ASN A 94 -28.65 25.44 23.15
C ASN A 94 -28.83 26.87 23.78
N ILE A 95 -28.94 26.91 25.14
CA ILE A 95 -29.08 28.12 25.95
C ILE A 95 -27.84 28.23 26.84
N MET A 96 -27.24 29.45 26.90
CA MET A 96 -26.11 29.72 27.76
C MET A 96 -26.62 29.88 29.21
N SER A 97 -25.91 29.28 30.17
CA SER A 97 -26.23 29.38 31.60
C SER A 97 -25.70 30.71 32.15
N GLU A 98 -26.21 31.12 33.35
CA GLU A 98 -25.73 32.29 34.08
C GLU A 98 -24.22 32.22 34.40
N ASP A 99 -23.66 31.02 34.53
CA ASP A 99 -22.23 30.77 34.76
C ASP A 99 -21.37 30.97 33.51
N THR A 100 -21.98 31.28 32.35
CA THR A 100 -21.24 31.53 31.11
C THR A 100 -20.48 32.84 31.17
N THR A 101 -19.16 32.79 30.96
CA THR A 101 -18.35 34.01 30.92
C THR A 101 -18.31 34.57 29.50
N HIS A 102 -18.50 35.88 29.38
CA HIS A 102 -18.48 36.59 28.11
C HIS A 102 -17.32 37.62 28.12
N ILE A 103 -16.35 37.38 27.23
CA ILE A 103 -15.10 38.10 27.18
C ILE A 103 -14.93 38.75 25.82
N LYS A 104 -14.54 40.01 25.85
CA LYS A 104 -14.09 40.76 24.67
C LYS A 104 -12.56 40.73 24.62
N LYS A 105 -12.00 40.02 23.67
CA LYS A 105 -10.57 39.91 23.49
C LYS A 105 -10.11 40.80 22.35
N THR A 106 -9.23 41.78 22.66
CA THR A 106 -8.66 42.72 21.70
C THR A 106 -7.17 42.48 21.59
N ARG A 107 -6.65 42.21 20.39
CA ARG A 107 -5.23 42.10 20.19
C ARG A 107 -4.55 43.47 20.17
N ILE A 108 -3.48 43.57 20.96
CA ILE A 108 -2.62 44.77 20.99
C ILE A 108 -1.40 44.55 20.07
N SER A 109 -0.77 43.41 20.16
CA SER A 109 0.36 43.07 19.29
C SER A 109 0.47 41.58 19.04
N SER A 110 1.07 41.20 17.90
CA SER A 110 1.40 39.81 17.58
C SER A 110 2.71 39.77 16.81
N THR A 111 3.61 38.89 17.26
CA THR A 111 4.90 38.72 16.62
C THR A 111 5.17 37.23 16.39
N THR A 112 5.44 36.86 15.18
CA THR A 112 5.74 35.48 14.82
C THR A 112 7.24 35.24 14.82
N ASN A 113 7.70 34.31 15.65
CA ASN A 113 9.05 33.79 15.58
C ASN A 113 9.09 32.64 14.57
N LYS A 114 9.50 32.97 13.33
CA LYS A 114 9.57 31.97 12.24
C LYS A 114 10.69 30.95 12.43
N GLU A 115 11.70 31.26 13.21
CA GLU A 115 12.86 30.39 13.45
C GLU A 115 12.50 29.16 14.30
N TYR A 116 11.59 29.34 15.27
CA TYR A 116 11.21 28.28 16.20
C TYR A 116 9.73 27.92 16.14
N GLY A 117 8.97 28.56 15.28
CA GLY A 117 7.58 28.20 14.98
C GLY A 117 6.59 28.47 16.11
N PHE A 118 6.73 29.63 16.78
CA PHE A 118 5.75 30.11 17.75
C PHE A 118 5.40 31.58 17.51
N LYS A 119 4.26 32.03 18.05
CA LYS A 119 3.77 33.38 18.04
C LYS A 119 3.76 33.93 19.47
N THR A 120 4.25 35.15 19.67
CA THR A 120 3.99 35.89 20.89
C THR A 120 2.82 36.82 20.65
N VAL A 121 1.79 36.76 21.46
CA VAL A 121 0.56 37.54 21.33
C VAL A 121 0.31 38.29 22.62
N LEU A 122 0.08 39.62 22.54
CA LEU A 122 -0.36 40.43 23.62
C LEU A 122 -1.82 40.85 23.35
N CYS A 123 -2.71 40.45 24.22
CA CYS A 123 -4.14 40.78 24.15
C CYS A 123 -4.58 41.56 25.39
N LYS A 124 -5.70 42.24 25.23
CA LYS A 124 -6.49 42.79 26.33
C LYS A 124 -7.79 42.02 26.41
N GLU A 125 -8.12 41.49 27.60
CA GLU A 125 -9.35 40.76 27.87
C GLU A 125 -10.25 41.57 28.84
N ILE A 126 -11.45 41.88 28.39
CA ILE A 126 -12.41 42.68 29.16
C ILE A 126 -13.72 41.89 29.23
N PRO A 127 -14.35 41.73 30.41
CA PRO A 127 -15.72 41.22 30.51
C PRO A 127 -16.68 42.09 29.67
N CYS A 128 -17.63 41.43 28.99
CA CYS A 128 -18.69 42.13 28.26
C CYS A 128 -19.65 42.85 29.21
N SER A 129 -20.19 44.00 28.82
CA SER A 129 -21.27 44.67 29.48
C SER A 129 -22.61 43.94 29.33
N GLU A 130 -23.56 44.16 30.23
CA GLU A 130 -24.92 43.58 30.12
C GLU A 130 -25.58 43.88 28.77
N TYR A 131 -25.38 45.08 28.25
CA TYR A 131 -25.90 45.45 26.93
C TYR A 131 -25.31 44.60 25.80
N GLU A 132 -24.02 44.34 25.83
CA GLU A 132 -23.35 43.49 24.83
C GLU A 132 -23.82 42.04 24.94
N ILE A 133 -24.03 41.54 26.16
CA ILE A 133 -24.55 40.17 26.42
C ILE A 133 -25.98 40.02 25.88
N ASN A 134 -26.85 40.95 26.21
CA ASN A 134 -28.24 40.95 25.73
C ASN A 134 -28.34 41.02 24.21
N ASN A 135 -27.48 41.83 23.57
CA ASN A 135 -27.41 41.92 22.11
C ASN A 135 -26.93 40.61 21.48
N LEU A 136 -25.96 39.94 22.10
CA LEU A 136 -25.43 38.67 21.67
C LEU A 136 -26.49 37.58 21.78
N GLU A 137 -27.19 37.47 22.89
CA GLU A 137 -28.24 36.48 23.10
C GLU A 137 -29.42 36.66 22.14
N SER A 138 -29.81 37.88 21.85
CA SER A 138 -30.88 38.19 20.89
C SER A 138 -30.57 37.71 19.47
N LYS A 139 -29.28 37.70 19.09
CA LYS A 139 -28.79 37.26 17.76
C LYS A 139 -28.28 35.86 17.74
N PHE A 140 -28.17 35.16 18.89
CA PHE A 140 -27.49 33.90 19.06
C PHE A 140 -27.93 32.82 18.05
N LYS A 141 -29.25 32.63 17.87
CA LYS A 141 -29.81 31.60 16.98
C LYS A 141 -29.54 31.87 15.50
N LYS A 142 -29.36 33.12 15.10
CA LYS A 142 -29.23 33.53 13.68
C LYS A 142 -27.78 33.71 13.22
N THR A 143 -26.84 33.92 14.16
CA THR A 143 -25.44 34.21 13.84
C THR A 143 -24.66 32.92 13.72
N PRO A 144 -23.94 32.66 12.59
CA PRO A 144 -22.98 31.57 12.50
C PRO A 144 -21.88 31.71 13.57
N LYS A 145 -21.51 30.59 14.17
CA LYS A 145 -20.57 30.52 15.28
C LYS A 145 -19.45 29.52 14.99
N THR A 146 -18.33 29.70 15.66
CA THR A 146 -17.28 28.71 15.79
C THR A 146 -17.34 28.11 17.18
N PHE A 147 -17.56 26.82 17.25
CA PHE A 147 -17.47 26.06 18.50
C PHE A 147 -16.10 25.43 18.63
N ARG A 148 -15.49 25.58 19.79
CA ARG A 148 -14.24 24.90 20.17
C ARG A 148 -14.46 24.19 21.49
N LEU A 149 -14.58 22.86 21.42
CA LEU A 149 -14.66 21.99 22.58
C LEU A 149 -13.24 21.59 22.97
N MET A 150 -12.85 21.91 24.19
CA MET A 150 -11.47 21.79 24.65
C MET A 150 -11.39 21.01 25.95
N ASN A 151 -10.41 20.12 26.04
CA ASN A 151 -9.89 19.61 27.31
C ASN A 151 -8.50 20.23 27.49
N ARG A 152 -8.32 21.06 28.54
CA ARG A 152 -7.09 21.79 28.81
C ARG A 152 -6.47 21.32 30.11
N LEU A 153 -5.22 20.91 30.04
CA LEU A 153 -4.34 20.61 31.16
C LEU A 153 -3.33 21.74 31.33
N SER A 154 -3.26 22.33 32.52
CA SER A 154 -2.28 23.36 32.88
C SER A 154 -1.14 22.74 33.67
N LEU A 155 0.08 23.06 33.28
CA LEU A 155 1.32 22.57 33.90
C LEU A 155 2.11 23.75 34.50
N ARG A 156 2.67 23.56 35.71
CA ARG A 156 3.51 24.54 36.41
C ARG A 156 4.87 23.94 36.76
N HIS A 157 5.85 24.83 36.86
CA HIS A 157 7.18 24.47 37.33
C HIS A 157 7.55 25.26 38.58
N LYS A 158 7.92 24.57 39.66
CA LYS A 158 8.22 25.14 40.98
C LYS A 158 9.25 26.28 40.92
N ASN A 159 10.28 26.16 40.10
CA ASN A 159 11.36 27.15 39.98
C ASN A 159 11.12 28.16 38.83
N MET A 160 9.93 28.22 38.24
CA MET A 160 9.56 29.17 37.19
C MET A 160 8.18 29.80 37.51
N PRO A 161 8.07 30.51 38.65
CA PRO A 161 6.79 31.08 39.08
C PRO A 161 6.26 32.08 38.05
N GLY A 162 4.93 32.21 37.97
CA GLY A 162 4.27 33.13 37.06
C GLY A 162 4.15 32.67 35.61
N LEU A 163 4.62 31.49 35.30
CA LEU A 163 4.50 30.86 33.96
C LEU A 163 3.68 29.57 34.04
N VAL A 164 2.69 29.47 33.14
CA VAL A 164 1.87 28.27 32.95
C VAL A 164 2.04 27.75 31.55
N VAL A 165 2.13 26.45 31.41
CA VAL A 165 2.08 25.78 30.12
C VAL A 165 0.73 25.08 29.97
N ASP A 166 -0.10 25.62 29.08
CA ASP A 166 -1.42 25.08 28.75
C ASP A 166 -1.34 24.12 27.58
N MET A 167 -1.72 22.88 27.81
CA MET A 167 -1.83 21.82 26.82
C MET A 167 -3.30 21.50 26.57
N SER A 168 -3.79 21.75 25.36
CA SER A 168 -5.21 21.62 25.03
C SER A 168 -5.47 20.62 23.92
N ILE A 169 -6.43 19.72 24.14
CA ILE A 169 -7.03 18.84 23.12
C ILE A 169 -8.29 19.55 22.63
N VAL A 170 -8.38 19.88 21.35
CA VAL A 170 -9.41 20.75 20.78
C VAL A 170 -10.15 20.05 19.65
N LYS A 171 -11.49 20.03 19.71
CA LYS A 171 -12.37 19.74 18.57
C LYS A 171 -13.05 21.02 18.14
N MET A 172 -13.05 21.34 16.86
CA MET A 172 -13.52 22.62 16.35
C MET A 172 -14.44 22.44 15.13
N LYS A 173 -15.51 23.25 15.10
CA LYS A 173 -16.38 23.44 13.93
C LYS A 173 -16.70 24.91 13.72
N MET A 174 -16.57 25.37 12.48
CA MET A 174 -16.76 26.77 12.08
C MET A 174 -18.05 26.94 11.27
N ASN A 175 -18.63 28.13 11.33
CA ASN A 175 -19.80 28.55 10.54
C ASN A 175 -21.04 27.67 10.77
N VAL A 176 -21.30 27.29 12.02
CA VAL A 176 -22.46 26.47 12.39
C VAL A 176 -23.41 27.25 13.31
N SER A 177 -24.72 27.00 13.19
CA SER A 177 -25.75 27.72 13.94
C SER A 177 -25.98 27.15 15.35
N ASN A 178 -25.83 25.82 15.53
CA ASN A 178 -25.98 25.16 16.84
C ASN A 178 -24.93 24.07 17.02
N MET A 179 -24.73 23.64 18.26
CA MET A 179 -23.69 22.64 18.60
C MET A 179 -24.14 21.22 18.26
N THR A 180 -25.39 20.86 18.52
CA THR A 180 -25.92 19.50 18.37
C THR A 180 -25.77 18.98 16.93
N ASN A 181 -26.11 19.83 15.95
CA ASN A 181 -26.03 19.48 14.53
C ASN A 181 -24.69 19.85 13.88
N SER A 182 -23.74 20.35 14.66
CA SER A 182 -22.44 20.77 14.13
C SER A 182 -21.51 19.62 13.74
N GLY A 183 -21.74 18.40 14.29
CA GLY A 183 -20.80 17.28 14.18
C GLY A 183 -19.45 17.53 14.88
N ILE A 184 -19.43 18.37 15.93
CA ILE A 184 -18.20 18.72 16.66
C ILE A 184 -17.60 17.51 17.39
N PHE A 185 -18.45 16.60 17.90
CA PHE A 185 -18.01 15.41 18.61
C PHE A 185 -17.28 14.42 17.70
N GLU A 186 -17.60 14.45 16.39
CA GLU A 186 -16.96 13.63 15.36
C GLU A 186 -15.76 14.34 14.68
N ALA A 187 -15.49 15.59 15.06
CA ALA A 187 -14.37 16.35 14.51
C ALA A 187 -13.04 15.75 14.97
N SER A 188 -12.05 15.75 14.07
CA SER A 188 -10.68 15.34 14.42
C SER A 188 -10.10 16.25 15.50
N GLU A 189 -9.35 15.63 16.42
CA GLU A 189 -8.64 16.34 17.47
C GLU A 189 -7.47 17.14 16.91
N GLN A 190 -7.27 18.31 17.48
CA GLN A 190 -6.11 19.17 17.28
C GLN A 190 -5.48 19.44 18.65
N TYR A 191 -4.16 19.53 18.67
CA TYR A 191 -3.41 19.68 19.89
C TYR A 191 -2.74 21.05 19.90
N GLU A 192 -3.00 21.85 20.94
CA GLU A 192 -2.49 23.20 21.07
C GLU A 192 -1.66 23.32 22.33
N ILE A 193 -0.57 24.10 22.25
CA ILE A 193 0.31 24.40 23.37
C ILE A 193 0.49 25.90 23.44
N GLU A 194 0.21 26.44 24.62
CA GLU A 194 0.36 27.86 24.94
C GLU A 194 1.23 27.99 26.21
N ILE A 195 2.08 29.01 26.25
CA ILE A 195 2.76 29.44 27.48
C ILE A 195 2.14 30.77 27.85
N GLU A 196 1.57 30.85 29.03
CA GLU A 196 0.86 32.05 29.55
C GLU A 196 1.61 32.64 30.71
N LEU A 197 1.65 34.00 30.78
CA LEU A 197 2.15 34.75 31.91
C LEU A 197 0.95 35.10 32.83
N GLU A 198 1.00 34.66 34.10
CA GLU A 198 -0.14 34.78 35.02
C GLU A 198 -0.37 36.18 35.62
N GLU A 199 0.70 36.93 35.82
CA GLU A 199 0.57 38.28 36.40
C GLU A 199 0.26 39.29 35.29
N HIS A 200 -1.03 39.59 35.12
CA HIS A 200 -1.53 40.42 34.02
C HIS A 200 -1.51 41.92 34.26
N ASP A 201 -1.38 42.35 35.49
CA ASP A 201 -1.58 43.75 35.90
C ASP A 201 -0.36 44.40 36.55
N LYS A 202 0.75 43.68 36.66
CA LYS A 202 2.00 44.19 37.26
C LYS A 202 3.17 44.15 36.28
N PRO A 203 4.06 45.12 36.31
CA PRO A 203 5.29 45.05 35.56
C PRO A 203 6.17 43.89 36.04
N ILE A 204 6.82 43.21 35.10
CA ILE A 204 7.79 42.14 35.35
C ILE A 204 9.01 42.81 36.03
N GLU A 205 9.41 42.33 37.21
CA GLU A 205 10.53 42.87 37.96
C GLU A 205 11.87 42.46 37.35
N ASP A 206 12.05 41.16 37.00
CA ASP A 206 13.28 40.62 36.37
C ASP A 206 12.95 40.03 34.99
N ILE A 207 13.08 40.87 33.96
CA ILE A 207 12.83 40.52 32.57
C ILE A 207 13.83 39.47 32.03
N ASP A 208 15.09 39.54 32.48
CA ASP A 208 16.14 38.64 32.01
C ASP A 208 15.94 37.23 32.55
N LEU A 209 15.58 37.11 33.84
CA LEU A 209 15.23 35.83 34.46
C LEU A 209 14.02 35.22 33.78
N LEU A 210 12.95 35.99 33.57
CA LEU A 210 11.74 35.51 32.90
C LEU A 210 12.02 35.11 31.45
N SER A 211 12.81 35.89 30.72
CA SER A 211 13.24 35.57 29.36
C SER A 211 14.02 34.22 29.30
N ASN A 212 14.87 33.97 30.32
CA ASN A 212 15.62 32.71 30.39
C ASN A 212 14.70 31.52 30.74
N HIS A 213 13.70 31.70 31.60
CA HIS A 213 12.68 30.69 31.88
C HIS A 213 11.88 30.36 30.62
N LEU A 214 11.38 31.36 29.91
CA LEU A 214 10.67 31.14 28.62
C LEU A 214 11.52 30.41 27.60
N LYS A 215 12.79 30.77 27.44
CA LYS A 215 13.72 30.04 26.54
C LYS A 215 13.88 28.57 26.91
N LYS A 216 13.93 28.25 28.22
CA LYS A 216 14.01 26.84 28.70
C LYS A 216 12.71 26.10 28.37
N ILE A 217 11.53 26.67 28.65
CA ILE A 217 10.23 26.05 28.34
C ILE A 217 10.10 25.83 26.83
N ILE A 218 10.41 26.84 26.01
CA ILE A 218 10.43 26.73 24.56
C ILE A 218 11.35 25.59 24.11
N LYS A 219 12.56 25.49 24.69
CA LYS A 219 13.48 24.40 24.39
C LYS A 219 12.86 23.03 24.69
N TYR A 220 12.22 22.84 25.84
CA TYR A 220 11.58 21.58 26.22
C TYR A 220 10.45 21.22 25.24
N ILE A 221 9.59 22.16 24.90
CA ILE A 221 8.52 21.96 23.92
C ILE A 221 9.09 21.57 22.54
N LEU A 222 10.15 22.26 22.09
CA LEU A 222 10.82 21.94 20.83
C LEU A 222 11.54 20.59 20.85
N CYS A 223 12.12 20.19 22.00
CA CYS A 223 12.69 18.87 22.19
C CYS A 223 11.63 17.78 21.99
N GLY A 224 10.46 17.92 22.60
CA GLY A 224 9.36 16.98 22.42
C GLY A 224 8.77 17.00 21.01
N LYS A 225 8.60 18.19 20.45
CA LYS A 225 8.04 18.36 19.10
C LYS A 225 8.88 17.72 18.00
N TYR A 226 10.21 17.76 18.13
CA TYR A 226 11.15 17.27 17.12
C TYR A 226 11.89 15.99 17.52
N ASP A 227 11.54 15.40 18.64
CA ASP A 227 12.21 14.23 19.24
C ASP A 227 13.75 14.37 19.21
N THR A 228 14.25 15.44 19.82
CA THR A 228 15.69 15.78 19.84
C THR A 228 16.07 16.49 21.13
N ASN A 229 17.28 16.26 21.64
CA ASN A 229 17.81 16.99 22.78
C ASN A 229 18.41 18.38 22.37
N PHE A 230 18.60 18.60 21.08
CA PHE A 230 19.26 19.78 20.51
C PHE A 230 18.41 20.43 19.42
N PRO A 231 17.32 21.12 19.78
CA PRO A 231 16.49 21.82 18.80
C PRO A 231 17.27 22.93 18.11
N ILE A 232 17.11 23.01 16.79
CA ILE A 232 17.80 24.00 15.94
C ILE A 232 16.80 24.90 15.25
N SER A 233 17.24 26.09 14.83
CA SER A 233 16.39 27.04 14.12
C SER A 233 15.99 26.52 12.75
N GLU A 234 14.83 26.98 12.25
CA GLU A 234 14.34 26.63 10.92
C GLU A 234 15.31 27.05 9.82
N LEU A 235 15.99 28.18 9.97
CA LEU A 235 17.02 28.61 9.05
C LEU A 235 18.17 27.62 8.96
N LEU A 236 18.63 27.11 10.10
CA LEU A 236 19.70 26.10 10.12
C LEU A 236 19.24 24.77 9.49
N LYS A 237 17.98 24.33 9.75
CA LYS A 237 17.40 23.17 9.09
C LYS A 237 17.40 23.33 7.57
N GLN A 238 16.96 24.48 7.06
CA GLN A 238 16.92 24.77 5.62
C GLN A 238 18.33 24.79 5.00
N ASN A 239 19.32 25.32 5.71
CA ASN A 239 20.71 25.31 5.25
C ASN A 239 21.23 23.88 5.12
N VAL A 240 21.03 23.04 6.17
CA VAL A 240 21.44 21.63 6.14
C VAL A 240 20.72 20.85 5.05
N LEU A 241 19.39 21.07 4.86
CA LEU A 241 18.64 20.45 3.77
C LEU A 241 19.13 20.90 2.38
N THR A 242 19.61 22.12 2.26
CA THR A 242 20.20 22.62 1.01
C THR A 242 21.55 21.97 0.75
N GLU A 243 22.42 21.83 1.75
CA GLU A 243 23.67 21.07 1.64
C GLU A 243 23.40 19.62 1.25
N TYR A 244 22.45 18.96 1.93
CA TYR A 244 22.02 17.59 1.64
C TYR A 244 21.52 17.42 0.21
N LYS A 245 20.66 18.35 -0.29
CA LYS A 245 20.17 18.32 -1.69
C LYS A 245 21.31 18.46 -2.71
N ASN A 246 22.31 19.25 -2.39
CA ASN A 246 23.43 19.49 -3.30
C ASN A 246 24.31 18.25 -3.51
N LEU A 247 24.21 17.22 -2.66
CA LEU A 247 24.80 15.92 -2.91
C LEU A 247 24.20 15.21 -4.14
N PHE A 248 22.95 15.52 -4.46
CA PHE A 248 22.22 14.94 -5.60
C PHE A 248 22.04 16.01 -6.67
N SER A 249 22.80 15.98 -7.73
CA SER A 249 22.60 16.89 -8.87
C SER A 249 21.15 16.82 -9.33
N GLN A 250 20.32 17.88 -9.10
CA GLN A 250 18.99 18.11 -9.70
C GLN A 250 17.72 17.80 -8.88
N SER A 251 17.70 17.66 -7.57
CA SER A 251 16.43 17.55 -6.85
C SER A 251 15.84 18.92 -6.50
N LYS A 252 14.61 19.21 -6.99
CA LYS A 252 13.84 20.42 -6.60
C LYS A 252 13.46 20.38 -5.12
N TYR A 253 13.17 19.20 -4.59
CA TYR A 253 12.76 18.98 -3.20
C TYR A 253 13.75 18.07 -2.47
N ALA A 254 13.89 18.27 -1.16
CA ALA A 254 14.63 17.34 -0.32
C ALA A 254 13.76 16.10 -0.06
N ASN A 255 14.25 14.93 -0.48
CA ASN A 255 13.59 13.64 -0.26
C ASN A 255 14.45 12.74 0.61
N PHE A 256 13.82 11.89 1.39
CA PHE A 256 14.53 10.76 2.00
C PHE A 256 14.95 9.79 0.89
N ILE A 257 16.21 9.39 0.87
CA ILE A 257 16.74 8.50 -0.16
C ILE A 257 17.05 7.12 0.43
N GLY A 258 17.22 6.16 -0.45
CA GLY A 258 17.53 4.79 -0.11
C GLY A 258 16.35 3.84 -0.29
N PRO A 259 16.63 2.59 -0.65
CA PRO A 259 15.60 1.60 -0.92
C PRO A 259 14.98 1.07 0.38
N SER A 260 13.74 0.58 0.28
CA SER A 260 13.08 -0.23 1.30
C SER A 260 13.01 -1.69 0.83
N SER A 261 13.03 -2.63 1.79
CA SER A 261 13.01 -4.06 1.51
C SER A 261 11.60 -4.57 1.23
N TYR A 262 11.47 -5.53 0.32
CA TYR A 262 10.28 -6.36 0.17
C TYR A 262 10.19 -7.40 1.29
N THR A 263 9.00 -7.92 1.55
CA THR A 263 8.84 -9.09 2.43
C THR A 263 9.32 -10.33 1.69
N LEU A 264 10.19 -11.13 2.33
CA LEU A 264 10.73 -12.37 1.77
C LEU A 264 9.61 -13.37 1.50
N GLN A 265 9.61 -13.97 0.34
CA GLN A 265 8.66 -14.99 -0.09
C GLN A 265 9.38 -16.32 -0.32
N LYS A 266 8.66 -17.45 -0.23
CA LYS A 266 9.22 -18.80 -0.51
C LYS A 266 9.90 -18.88 -1.88
N ALA A 267 9.36 -18.19 -2.89
CA ALA A 267 9.94 -18.13 -4.22
C ALA A 267 11.39 -17.64 -4.23
N ASN A 268 11.73 -16.67 -3.34
CA ASN A 268 13.08 -16.13 -3.25
C ASN A 268 14.11 -17.14 -2.71
N LEU A 269 13.68 -18.30 -2.23
CA LEU A 269 14.52 -19.41 -1.79
C LEU A 269 14.80 -20.43 -2.92
N SER A 270 14.23 -20.24 -4.11
CA SER A 270 14.47 -21.12 -5.27
C SER A 270 15.48 -20.52 -6.24
N LEU A 271 16.40 -21.36 -6.73
CA LEU A 271 17.34 -20.99 -7.79
C LEU A 271 16.67 -20.71 -9.16
N GLU A 272 15.41 -21.13 -9.32
CA GLU A 272 14.62 -20.90 -10.53
C GLU A 272 13.93 -19.54 -10.56
N TYR A 273 13.98 -18.79 -9.44
CA TYR A 273 13.33 -17.49 -9.27
C TYR A 273 14.36 -16.37 -9.17
N ASP A 274 14.13 -15.26 -9.84
CA ASP A 274 15.00 -14.08 -9.78
C ASP A 274 14.23 -12.90 -9.14
N PRO A 275 14.78 -12.29 -8.09
CA PRO A 275 16.04 -12.60 -7.41
C PRO A 275 15.94 -13.75 -6.38
N CYS A 276 16.97 -14.60 -6.35
CA CYS A 276 17.15 -15.68 -5.38
C CYS A 276 18.18 -15.27 -4.33
N ILE A 277 17.87 -15.44 -3.02
CA ILE A 277 18.79 -15.06 -1.92
C ILE A 277 19.91 -16.05 -1.65
N LYS A 278 20.00 -17.18 -2.37
CA LYS A 278 21.03 -18.21 -2.16
C LYS A 278 22.42 -17.81 -2.68
N ASN A 279 22.49 -16.80 -3.55
CA ASN A 279 23.75 -16.32 -4.14
C ASN A 279 23.77 -14.80 -4.20
N ASP A 280 24.95 -14.19 -4.06
CA ASP A 280 25.16 -12.76 -4.22
C ASP A 280 24.36 -11.84 -3.27
N PHE A 281 24.00 -12.39 -2.11
CA PHE A 281 23.34 -11.66 -1.04
C PHE A 281 24.21 -11.60 0.24
N CYS A 282 23.83 -10.73 1.14
CA CYS A 282 24.29 -10.72 2.52
C CYS A 282 23.09 -10.66 3.45
N VAL A 283 23.25 -11.17 4.66
CA VAL A 283 22.25 -11.18 5.72
C VAL A 283 22.76 -10.41 6.94
N THR A 284 21.86 -9.69 7.59
CA THR A 284 22.10 -8.93 8.83
C THR A 284 20.85 -8.96 9.71
N ASP A 285 20.97 -8.59 10.97
CA ASP A 285 19.85 -8.41 11.89
C ASP A 285 18.89 -7.32 11.40
N LYS A 286 17.61 -7.47 11.72
CA LYS A 286 16.61 -6.42 11.55
C LYS A 286 16.35 -5.77 12.92
N ALA A 287 17.08 -4.67 13.19
CA ALA A 287 16.88 -3.91 14.42
C ALA A 287 15.47 -3.32 14.47
N ASP A 288 14.87 -3.33 15.65
CA ASP A 288 13.63 -2.60 15.93
C ASP A 288 14.00 -1.16 16.34
N GLY A 289 14.08 -0.29 15.36
CA GLY A 289 14.54 1.09 15.50
C GLY A 289 13.92 2.05 14.50
N LEU A 290 14.47 3.26 14.45
CA LEU A 290 14.04 4.31 13.52
C LEU A 290 15.09 4.51 12.43
N ARG A 291 14.75 4.21 11.18
CA ARG A 291 15.65 4.47 10.05
C ARG A 291 15.89 5.96 9.87
N LYS A 292 17.15 6.37 9.94
CA LYS A 292 17.63 7.74 9.74
C LYS A 292 18.85 7.76 8.82
N LEU A 293 19.01 8.85 8.05
CA LEU A 293 20.27 9.12 7.38
C LEU A 293 21.14 9.98 8.30
N LEU A 294 22.34 9.54 8.59
CA LEU A 294 23.35 10.33 9.27
C LEU A 294 24.05 11.18 8.22
N TYR A 295 23.98 12.51 8.39
CA TYR A 295 24.64 13.48 7.52
C TYR A 295 25.66 14.31 8.31
N ILE A 296 26.90 14.33 7.86
CA ILE A 296 27.93 15.23 8.39
C ILE A 296 28.02 16.44 7.46
N SER A 297 27.65 17.61 7.96
CA SER A 297 27.61 18.85 7.18
C SER A 297 28.99 19.39 6.81
N LYS A 298 29.05 20.40 5.93
CA LYS A 298 30.29 21.14 5.62
C LYS A 298 30.95 21.75 6.86
N LYS A 299 30.14 22.11 7.85
CA LYS A 299 30.60 22.61 9.16
C LYS A 299 31.00 21.49 10.12
N LYS A 300 31.07 20.25 9.67
CA LYS A 300 31.44 19.06 10.45
C LYS A 300 30.50 18.76 11.63
N GLN A 301 29.27 19.21 11.57
CA GLN A 301 28.20 18.92 12.53
C GLN A 301 27.43 17.70 12.05
N ILE A 302 27.12 16.79 12.98
CA ILE A 302 26.38 15.55 12.68
C ILE A 302 24.89 15.78 12.85
N TYR A 303 24.12 15.47 11.81
CA TYR A 303 22.68 15.57 11.77
C TYR A 303 22.03 14.24 11.40
N PHE A 304 20.85 13.99 11.92
CA PHE A 304 19.95 12.98 11.38
C PHE A 304 18.92 13.62 10.46
N ILE A 305 18.69 12.97 9.31
CA ILE A 305 17.60 13.27 8.41
C ILE A 305 16.59 12.14 8.57
N THR A 306 15.34 12.50 8.93
CA THR A 306 14.30 11.54 9.27
C THR A 306 13.50 11.12 8.05
N ASN A 307 12.94 9.91 8.13
CA ASN A 307 12.06 9.37 7.08
C ASN A 307 10.58 9.79 7.32
N THR A 308 10.36 11.06 7.61
CA THR A 308 9.04 11.66 7.80
C THR A 308 8.61 12.47 6.58
N ASN A 309 7.34 12.82 6.48
CA ASN A 309 6.83 13.70 5.43
C ASN A 309 6.12 14.92 6.07
N PRO A 310 6.71 16.14 5.99
CA PRO A 310 8.01 16.46 5.39
C PRO A 310 9.21 15.90 6.19
N ILE A 311 10.34 15.70 5.51
CA ILE A 311 11.57 15.26 6.18
C ILE A 311 12.02 16.29 7.20
N GLN A 312 12.56 15.82 8.34
CA GLN A 312 13.06 16.65 9.42
C GLN A 312 14.57 16.52 9.54
N VAL A 313 15.21 17.56 10.06
CA VAL A 313 16.63 17.58 10.40
C VAL A 313 16.76 17.70 11.91
N GLN A 314 17.48 16.75 12.51
CA GLN A 314 17.75 16.70 13.93
C GLN A 314 19.27 16.81 14.16
N PHE A 315 19.69 17.81 14.93
CA PHE A 315 21.08 17.93 15.33
C PHE A 315 21.38 16.92 16.45
N THR A 316 22.49 16.20 16.35
CA THR A 316 22.86 15.17 17.33
C THR A 316 23.62 15.76 18.54
N GLY A 317 23.95 17.04 18.52
CA GLY A 317 24.82 17.69 19.50
C GLY A 317 26.31 17.47 19.25
N ARG A 318 26.70 16.73 18.20
CA ARG A 318 28.09 16.38 17.93
C ARG A 318 28.69 17.17 16.78
N THR A 319 29.94 17.54 16.96
CA THR A 319 30.81 18.18 15.97
C THR A 319 32.09 17.37 15.82
N ILE A 320 32.57 17.17 14.61
CA ILE A 320 33.75 16.44 14.23
C ILE A 320 34.91 17.42 14.04
N LYS A 321 36.14 17.02 14.40
CA LYS A 321 37.34 17.81 14.15
C LYS A 321 38.02 17.45 12.83
N ASP A 322 38.00 16.19 12.46
CA ASP A 322 38.63 15.67 11.22
C ASP A 322 37.96 16.27 9.96
N ASP A 323 38.77 16.95 9.15
CA ASP A 323 38.34 17.59 7.90
C ASP A 323 37.93 16.59 6.83
N THR A 324 38.40 15.35 6.91
CA THR A 324 38.03 14.28 5.97
C THR A 324 36.60 13.75 6.16
N LEU A 325 35.97 14.08 7.30
CA LEU A 325 34.64 13.64 7.68
C LEU A 325 33.55 14.69 7.43
N SER A 326 33.71 15.59 6.48
CA SER A 326 32.64 16.47 6.02
C SER A 326 31.94 15.89 4.79
N GLU A 327 30.66 16.26 4.59
CA GLU A 327 29.85 15.85 3.45
C GLU A 327 29.75 14.31 3.29
N VAL A 328 29.60 13.62 4.44
CA VAL A 328 29.39 12.18 4.54
C VAL A 328 27.90 11.88 4.73
N LEU A 329 27.38 10.89 4.00
CA LEU A 329 25.99 10.44 4.14
C LEU A 329 25.95 8.92 4.34
N ILE A 330 25.46 8.49 5.50
CA ILE A 330 25.36 7.09 5.92
C ILE A 330 23.88 6.77 6.17
N ASP A 331 23.39 5.64 5.65
CA ASP A 331 22.08 5.09 5.95
C ASP A 331 22.17 4.15 7.15
N GLY A 332 21.25 4.26 8.09
CA GLY A 332 21.30 3.46 9.30
C GLY A 332 20.01 3.43 10.10
N GLU A 333 20.07 2.71 11.20
CA GLU A 333 19.00 2.57 12.18
C GLU A 333 19.39 3.25 13.49
N TYR A 334 18.53 4.15 13.99
CA TYR A 334 18.68 4.76 15.30
C TYR A 334 17.87 3.96 16.33
N ILE A 335 18.54 3.45 17.34
CA ILE A 335 18.01 2.59 18.39
C ILE A 335 18.09 3.36 19.69
N LYS A 336 16.93 3.67 20.28
CA LYS A 336 16.83 4.53 21.46
C LYS A 336 17.04 3.74 22.75
N TYR A 337 16.52 2.53 22.81
CA TYR A 337 16.52 1.67 23.99
C TYR A 337 17.12 0.30 23.70
N ASP A 338 17.73 -0.31 24.75
CA ASP A 338 18.16 -1.71 24.73
C ASP A 338 16.99 -2.68 25.02
N LYS A 339 17.28 -4.00 25.10
CA LYS A 339 16.28 -5.03 25.44
C LYS A 339 15.65 -4.86 26.82
N ASN A 340 16.29 -4.10 27.72
CA ASN A 340 15.85 -3.87 29.09
C ASN A 340 15.23 -2.49 29.28
N ASN A 341 14.87 -1.81 28.20
CA ASN A 341 14.35 -0.43 28.19
C ASN A 341 15.31 0.63 28.75
N ASN A 342 16.63 0.34 28.81
CA ASN A 342 17.62 1.35 29.14
C ASN A 342 17.94 2.18 27.90
N ARG A 343 18.07 3.48 28.07
CA ARG A 343 18.42 4.38 26.97
C ARG A 343 19.85 4.19 26.52
N ILE A 344 20.09 3.86 25.27
CA ILE A 344 21.41 3.60 24.68
C ILE A 344 21.82 4.60 23.59
N ASP A 345 20.88 5.27 22.96
CA ASP A 345 21.09 6.25 21.88
C ASP A 345 22.14 5.77 20.86
N LEU A 346 21.87 4.65 20.21
CA LEU A 346 22.78 3.97 19.28
C LEU A 346 22.34 4.19 17.83
N PHE A 347 23.24 4.67 16.98
CA PHE A 347 23.07 4.65 15.53
C PHE A 347 23.90 3.50 14.93
N THR A 348 23.23 2.58 14.22
CA THR A 348 23.89 1.47 13.51
C THR A 348 23.83 1.73 12.01
N GLY A 349 24.97 2.14 11.42
CA GLY A 349 25.09 2.34 9.97
C GLY A 349 25.06 1.00 9.23
N PHE A 350 24.26 0.91 8.17
CA PHE A 350 24.18 -0.31 7.35
C PHE A 350 24.55 -0.06 5.87
N ASP A 351 24.62 1.19 5.40
CA ASP A 351 25.14 1.52 4.07
C ASP A 351 25.73 2.94 4.03
N ILE A 352 26.59 3.22 3.07
CA ILE A 352 27.17 4.55 2.84
C ILE A 352 26.91 5.02 1.42
N TYR A 353 26.51 6.28 1.27
CA TYR A 353 26.12 6.86 0.01
C TYR A 353 27.10 7.88 -0.53
N PHE A 354 27.61 8.73 0.35
CA PHE A 354 28.56 9.78 -0.01
C PHE A 354 29.67 9.89 1.02
N TYR A 355 30.87 10.21 0.54
CA TYR A 355 32.00 10.56 1.40
C TYR A 355 32.94 11.53 0.69
N LYS A 356 33.76 12.26 1.45
CA LYS A 356 34.73 13.20 0.91
C LYS A 356 36.08 12.54 0.69
N LYS A 357 36.73 12.80 -0.46
CA LYS A 357 38.10 12.42 -0.76
C LYS A 357 38.84 13.61 -1.32
N GLY A 358 39.75 14.21 -0.52
CA GLY A 358 40.32 15.52 -0.82
C GLY A 358 39.20 16.56 -0.89
N ASP A 359 39.16 17.37 -1.92
CA ASP A 359 38.12 18.40 -2.13
C ASP A 359 36.86 17.88 -2.86
N LYS A 360 36.81 16.60 -3.24
CA LYS A 360 35.71 16.04 -4.00
C LYS A 360 34.79 15.18 -3.14
N VAL A 361 33.50 15.39 -3.29
CA VAL A 361 32.47 14.50 -2.76
C VAL A 361 32.28 13.33 -3.75
N ILE A 362 32.42 12.13 -3.26
CA ILE A 362 32.32 10.89 -4.04
C ILE A 362 30.94 10.27 -3.77
N ASP A 363 30.16 10.07 -4.85
CA ASP A 363 28.95 9.24 -4.83
C ASP A 363 29.37 7.77 -5.02
N ILE A 364 29.28 6.99 -3.95
CA ILE A 364 29.68 5.57 -3.95
C ILE A 364 28.51 4.61 -4.16
N ARG A 365 27.29 5.11 -4.33
CA ARG A 365 26.07 4.30 -4.39
C ARG A 365 26.03 3.32 -5.57
N LYS A 366 26.74 3.62 -6.67
CA LYS A 366 26.84 2.71 -7.84
C LYS A 366 27.76 1.52 -7.62
N GLU A 367 28.66 1.65 -6.64
CA GLU A 367 29.63 0.60 -6.35
C GLU A 367 28.97 -0.60 -5.66
N GLU A 368 29.56 -1.77 -5.82
CA GLU A 368 29.13 -2.99 -5.13
C GLU A 368 29.25 -2.87 -3.60
N PHE A 369 28.38 -3.59 -2.88
CA PHE A 369 28.35 -3.49 -1.43
C PHE A 369 29.55 -4.18 -0.76
N LYS A 370 29.82 -5.45 -1.08
CA LYS A 370 30.76 -6.33 -0.39
C LYS A 370 32.18 -5.78 -0.32
N HIS A 371 32.73 -5.32 -1.45
CA HIS A 371 34.16 -4.94 -1.54
C HIS A 371 34.39 -3.42 -1.60
N LYS A 372 33.36 -2.61 -1.74
CA LYS A 372 33.47 -1.15 -1.86
C LYS A 372 32.73 -0.40 -0.75
N ARG A 373 31.39 -0.46 -0.73
CA ARG A 373 30.60 0.34 0.23
C ARG A 373 30.75 -0.12 1.66
N TYR A 374 30.69 -1.42 1.95
CA TYR A 374 30.80 -1.93 3.32
C TYR A 374 32.17 -1.67 3.98
N PRO A 375 33.32 -1.90 3.34
CA PRO A 375 34.60 -1.48 3.87
C PRO A 375 34.70 0.04 4.12
N LYS A 376 34.15 0.86 3.19
CA LYS A 376 34.12 2.31 3.37
C LYS A 376 33.23 2.75 4.53
N LEU A 377 32.07 2.11 4.73
CA LEU A 377 31.20 2.34 5.87
C LEU A 377 31.95 2.10 7.20
N LYS A 378 32.66 0.96 7.32
CA LYS A 378 33.46 0.63 8.51
C LYS A 378 34.52 1.69 8.79
N GLU A 379 35.25 2.09 7.75
CA GLU A 379 36.30 3.13 7.85
C GLU A 379 35.68 4.45 8.37
N MET A 380 34.55 4.88 7.83
CA MET A 380 33.93 6.14 8.25
C MET A 380 33.37 6.09 9.67
N ILE A 381 32.72 5.02 10.05
CA ILE A 381 32.22 4.84 11.43
C ILE A 381 33.39 4.78 12.44
N GLN A 382 34.46 4.11 12.07
CA GLN A 382 35.68 4.07 12.90
C GLN A 382 36.28 5.48 13.12
N LYS A 383 36.45 6.24 12.06
CA LYS A 383 36.96 7.63 12.14
C LYS A 383 36.02 8.54 12.96
N ILE A 384 34.68 8.42 12.80
CA ILE A 384 33.71 9.15 13.64
C ILE A 384 33.91 8.82 15.13
N ASN A 385 34.18 7.56 15.47
CA ASN A 385 34.37 7.15 16.84
C ASN A 385 35.76 7.59 17.41
N GLU A 386 36.79 7.55 16.59
CA GLU A 386 38.14 8.02 16.98
C GLU A 386 38.15 9.52 17.27
N ASP A 387 37.49 10.33 16.44
CA ASP A 387 37.36 11.78 16.65
C ASP A 387 36.49 12.11 17.89
N SER A 388 35.69 11.15 18.35
CA SER A 388 34.67 11.29 19.39
C SER A 388 35.15 10.88 20.79
N ASN A 389 36.34 10.42 20.95
CA ASN A 389 36.89 9.87 22.23
C ASN A 389 37.16 10.96 23.31
N SER A 390 36.71 12.19 23.16
CA SER A 390 36.80 13.23 24.20
C SER A 390 35.75 13.01 25.29
N GLU A 391 36.08 13.36 26.55
CA GLU A 391 35.16 13.25 27.70
C GLU A 391 33.83 13.99 27.52
N LEU A 392 33.80 14.99 26.66
CA LEU A 392 32.63 15.79 26.33
C LEU A 392 31.46 14.96 25.70
N TYR A 393 31.72 13.76 25.20
CA TYR A 393 30.78 12.94 24.48
C TYR A 393 30.41 11.61 25.17
N LYS A 394 30.82 11.40 26.43
CA LYS A 394 30.53 10.13 27.15
C LYS A 394 29.04 9.72 27.17
N ASN A 395 28.13 10.69 27.18
CA ASN A 395 26.67 10.48 27.21
C ASN A 395 26.00 10.82 25.90
N SER A 396 26.74 10.88 24.77
CA SER A 396 26.20 11.19 23.48
C SER A 396 25.88 9.94 22.65
N ILE A 397 25.23 10.15 21.49
CA ILE A 397 24.90 9.09 20.54
C ILE A 397 26.14 8.25 20.20
N LYS A 398 25.99 6.94 20.29
CA LYS A 398 27.01 5.95 19.93
C LYS A 398 26.87 5.57 18.47
N PHE A 399 27.98 5.33 17.78
CA PHE A 399 27.96 4.94 16.36
C PHE A 399 28.57 3.57 16.19
N LYS A 400 27.86 2.65 15.51
CA LYS A 400 28.37 1.33 15.12
C LYS A 400 28.01 1.05 13.66
N ASN A 401 28.73 0.19 12.99
CA ASN A 401 28.29 -0.41 11.75
C ASN A 401 27.55 -1.72 12.03
N LYS A 402 26.51 -2.04 11.26
CA LYS A 402 25.91 -3.38 11.29
C LYS A 402 26.91 -4.43 10.80
N GLN A 403 26.78 -5.64 11.32
CA GLN A 403 27.54 -6.79 10.83
C GLN A 403 26.75 -7.43 9.68
N PHE A 404 27.48 -7.77 8.62
CA PHE A 404 26.91 -8.44 7.45
C PHE A 404 27.62 -9.76 7.21
N TYR A 405 26.83 -10.79 6.95
CA TYR A 405 27.30 -12.13 6.66
C TYR A 405 26.97 -12.43 5.18
N PHE A 406 28.04 -12.64 4.39
CA PHE A 406 27.91 -12.78 2.94
C PHE A 406 27.60 -14.21 2.55
N ILE A 407 26.67 -14.35 1.59
CA ILE A 407 26.20 -15.62 1.04
C ILE A 407 26.87 -15.77 -0.32
N ASP A 408 27.74 -16.79 -0.44
CA ASP A 408 28.50 -17.10 -1.64
C ASP A 408 28.76 -18.61 -1.72
N GLU A 409 29.54 -19.09 -2.70
CA GLU A 409 29.85 -20.51 -2.89
C GLU A 409 30.47 -21.19 -1.65
N LYS A 410 31.19 -20.44 -0.80
CA LYS A 410 31.86 -20.96 0.41
C LYS A 410 30.99 -20.83 1.66
N HIS A 411 30.02 -19.93 1.64
CA HIS A 411 29.21 -19.56 2.78
C HIS A 411 27.73 -19.68 2.43
N SER A 412 27.14 -20.85 2.71
CA SER A 412 25.75 -21.12 2.37
C SER A 412 24.76 -20.23 3.12
N LEU A 413 23.63 -19.94 2.49
CA LEU A 413 22.49 -19.22 3.07
C LEU A 413 22.15 -19.76 4.48
N TYR A 414 22.00 -21.07 4.60
CA TYR A 414 21.53 -21.73 5.83
C TYR A 414 22.48 -21.49 7.02
N ARG A 415 23.77 -21.63 6.79
CA ARG A 415 24.79 -21.39 7.81
C ARG A 415 24.81 -19.92 8.25
N GLN A 416 24.72 -18.99 7.29
CA GLN A 416 24.76 -17.55 7.63
C GLN A 416 23.50 -17.13 8.38
N CYS A 417 22.32 -17.61 7.97
CA CYS A 417 21.07 -17.34 8.69
C CYS A 417 21.08 -17.94 10.09
N GLN A 418 21.52 -19.19 10.24
CA GLN A 418 21.63 -19.83 11.57
C GLN A 418 22.52 -19.02 12.50
N PHE A 419 23.66 -18.54 11.99
CA PHE A 419 24.60 -17.76 12.79
C PHE A 419 23.98 -16.44 13.25
N VAL A 420 23.35 -15.68 12.34
CA VAL A 420 22.68 -14.40 12.66
C VAL A 420 21.53 -14.61 13.64
N LEU A 421 20.68 -15.60 13.39
CA LEU A 421 19.53 -15.88 14.24
C LEU A 421 19.94 -16.30 15.66
N ASN A 422 20.96 -17.14 15.78
CA ASN A 422 21.50 -17.52 17.09
C ASN A 422 22.11 -16.32 17.84
N GLN A 423 22.71 -15.36 17.14
CA GLN A 423 23.22 -14.15 17.76
C GLN A 423 22.11 -13.25 18.29
N ILE A 424 21.07 -12.99 17.49
CA ILE A 424 19.97 -12.09 17.90
C ILE A 424 19.10 -12.70 19.01
N ASP A 425 19.02 -14.02 19.08
CA ASP A 425 18.31 -14.75 20.15
C ASP A 425 19.09 -14.77 21.48
N SER A 426 20.40 -14.44 21.46
CA SER A 426 21.20 -14.38 22.68
C SER A 426 20.66 -13.31 23.64
N PRO A 427 20.57 -13.61 24.95
CA PRO A 427 20.24 -12.61 25.96
C PRO A 427 21.17 -11.39 25.94
N ASP A 428 22.44 -11.60 25.57
CA ASP A 428 23.47 -10.55 25.52
C ASP A 428 23.40 -9.66 24.30
N TYR A 429 22.48 -9.94 23.35
CA TYR A 429 22.30 -9.06 22.17
C TYR A 429 21.74 -7.70 22.59
N LEU A 430 22.38 -6.63 22.16
CA LEU A 430 22.25 -5.29 22.74
C LEU A 430 20.84 -4.67 22.62
N TYR A 431 20.10 -4.97 21.55
CA TYR A 431 18.81 -4.33 21.25
C TYR A 431 17.79 -5.32 20.69
N ASN A 432 16.53 -4.91 20.68
CA ASN A 432 15.44 -5.69 20.12
C ASN A 432 15.52 -5.78 18.59
N THR A 433 15.22 -6.96 18.09
CA THR A 433 15.16 -7.26 16.65
C THR A 433 13.84 -7.93 16.32
N ASP A 434 13.31 -7.67 15.12
CA ASP A 434 12.08 -8.29 14.65
C ASP A 434 12.30 -9.18 13.41
N GLY A 435 13.51 -9.72 13.23
CA GLY A 435 13.88 -10.62 12.15
C GLY A 435 15.25 -10.33 11.55
N ILE A 436 15.40 -10.60 10.25
CA ILE A 436 16.64 -10.41 9.49
C ILE A 436 16.38 -9.74 8.15
N ILE A 437 17.41 -9.10 7.58
CA ILE A 437 17.38 -8.43 6.29
C ILE A 437 18.40 -9.06 5.36
N PHE A 438 17.97 -9.34 4.13
CA PHE A 438 18.81 -9.74 3.02
C PHE A 438 18.97 -8.58 2.04
N SER A 439 20.17 -8.33 1.55
CA SER A 439 20.44 -7.34 0.52
C SER A 439 21.47 -7.84 -0.48
N SER A 440 21.39 -7.38 -1.73
CA SER A 440 22.40 -7.74 -2.71
C SER A 440 23.78 -7.30 -2.27
N SER A 441 24.76 -8.21 -2.36
CA SER A 441 26.16 -7.94 -2.05
C SER A 441 26.95 -7.36 -3.22
N THR A 442 26.43 -7.49 -4.46
CA THR A 442 27.12 -7.19 -5.72
C THR A 442 26.56 -6.00 -6.49
N LEU A 443 25.34 -5.56 -6.16
CA LEU A 443 24.68 -4.44 -6.85
C LEU A 443 24.89 -3.11 -6.11
N GLY A 444 24.82 -2.02 -6.87
CA GLY A 444 24.70 -0.66 -6.33
C GLY A 444 23.36 -0.44 -5.63
N VAL A 445 23.25 0.66 -4.88
CA VAL A 445 22.07 0.99 -4.06
C VAL A 445 20.81 1.08 -4.92
N GLY A 446 19.90 0.13 -4.74
CA GLY A 446 18.61 0.11 -5.43
C GLY A 446 18.66 -0.13 -6.94
N MET A 447 19.79 -0.63 -7.45
CA MET A 447 19.97 -0.97 -8.87
C MET A 447 19.41 -2.36 -9.16
N GLU A 448 18.79 -2.53 -10.32
CA GLU A 448 18.27 -3.84 -10.79
C GLU A 448 19.37 -4.61 -11.58
N SER A 449 20.34 -3.89 -12.13
CA SER A 449 21.52 -4.44 -12.81
C SER A 449 22.72 -3.51 -12.63
N LYS A 450 23.92 -3.95 -13.01
CA LYS A 450 25.16 -3.14 -12.92
C LYS A 450 25.14 -1.86 -13.78
N ASP A 451 24.33 -1.83 -14.82
CA ASP A 451 24.21 -0.71 -15.76
C ASP A 451 23.04 0.25 -15.42
N ASP A 452 22.31 -0.02 -14.36
CA ASP A 452 21.14 0.78 -13.98
C ASP A 452 21.54 2.13 -13.34
N ILE A 453 20.54 3.00 -13.14
CA ILE A 453 20.69 4.34 -12.56
C ILE A 453 20.20 4.35 -11.13
N VAL A 454 21.00 4.89 -10.22
CA VAL A 454 20.64 5.10 -8.82
C VAL A 454 19.52 6.14 -8.71
N LYS A 455 18.45 5.79 -7.99
CA LYS A 455 17.28 6.65 -7.78
C LYS A 455 17.46 7.55 -6.55
N ASN A 456 17.18 8.86 -6.70
CA ASN A 456 17.26 9.84 -5.61
C ASN A 456 15.91 10.00 -4.87
N LYS A 457 15.27 8.89 -4.55
CA LYS A 457 14.02 8.84 -3.76
C LYS A 457 13.90 7.52 -3.02
N LYS A 458 12.96 7.44 -2.07
CA LYS A 458 12.59 6.18 -1.42
C LYS A 458 11.73 5.32 -2.36
N TYR A 459 12.01 4.03 -2.45
CA TYR A 459 11.23 3.05 -3.22
C TYR A 459 11.55 1.63 -2.74
N ALA A 460 10.69 0.67 -3.05
CA ALA A 460 10.96 -0.73 -2.75
C ALA A 460 11.96 -1.33 -3.76
N TRP A 461 12.93 -2.09 -3.25
CA TRP A 461 14.00 -2.69 -4.05
C TRP A 461 13.91 -4.21 -4.09
N LYS A 462 13.81 -4.80 -5.28
CA LYS A 462 13.66 -6.24 -5.47
C LYS A 462 14.84 -7.07 -4.95
N HIS A 463 16.03 -6.47 -4.83
CA HIS A 463 17.21 -7.14 -4.32
C HIS A 463 17.48 -6.84 -2.84
N SER A 464 16.44 -6.45 -2.11
CA SER A 464 16.47 -6.33 -0.65
C SER A 464 15.19 -6.91 -0.05
N PHE A 465 15.34 -7.86 0.88
CA PHE A 465 14.25 -8.57 1.52
C PHE A 465 14.33 -8.47 3.04
N LYS A 466 13.17 -8.33 3.67
CA LYS A 466 12.99 -8.47 5.10
C LYS A 466 12.26 -9.75 5.41
N TRP A 467 12.75 -10.48 6.38
CA TRP A 467 12.07 -11.65 6.95
C TRP A 467 11.75 -11.37 8.41
N LYS A 468 10.57 -11.76 8.83
CA LYS A 468 10.12 -11.80 10.22
C LYS A 468 9.65 -13.20 10.54
N PRO A 469 9.76 -13.66 11.79
CA PRO A 469 9.06 -14.86 12.25
C PRO A 469 7.57 -14.79 11.88
N PRO A 470 6.95 -15.90 11.51
CA PRO A 470 5.56 -15.92 11.03
C PRO A 470 4.56 -15.24 11.98
N GLU A 471 4.77 -15.36 13.28
CA GLU A 471 3.95 -14.78 14.35
C GLU A 471 3.96 -13.25 14.39
N PHE A 472 4.96 -12.61 13.78
CA PHE A 472 5.10 -11.15 13.70
C PHE A 472 4.61 -10.57 12.35
N ASN A 473 3.96 -11.38 11.52
CA ASN A 473 3.34 -10.88 10.31
C ASN A 473 2.00 -10.23 10.63
N THR A 474 1.94 -8.92 10.53
CA THR A 474 0.77 -8.08 10.85
C THR A 474 0.40 -7.17 9.70
N ILE A 475 -0.83 -6.63 9.73
CA ILE A 475 -1.32 -5.66 8.76
C ILE A 475 -1.95 -4.50 9.52
N ASP A 476 -1.58 -3.26 9.15
CA ASP A 476 -2.22 -2.05 9.66
C ASP A 476 -3.45 -1.72 8.80
N PHE A 477 -4.61 -1.62 9.42
CA PHE A 477 -5.86 -1.23 8.78
C PHE A 477 -6.41 0.07 9.34
N LEU A 478 -7.03 0.87 8.49
CA LEU A 478 -7.99 1.88 8.92
C LEU A 478 -9.31 1.17 9.22
N VAL A 479 -9.78 1.28 10.46
CA VAL A 479 -11.00 0.63 10.94
C VAL A 479 -12.21 1.52 10.68
N LYS A 480 -13.31 0.96 10.20
CA LYS A 480 -14.60 1.62 10.04
C LYS A 480 -15.69 0.80 10.72
N PHE A 481 -16.56 1.49 11.44
CA PHE A 481 -17.73 0.89 12.06
C PHE A 481 -18.94 0.99 11.13
N PRO A 482 -19.37 -0.11 10.47
CA PRO A 482 -20.61 -0.12 9.71
C PRO A 482 -21.79 0.11 10.65
N LYS A 483 -22.80 0.87 10.21
CA LYS A 483 -23.96 1.27 11.00
C LYS A 483 -25.24 0.69 10.43
N ASN A 484 -26.21 0.43 11.30
CA ASN A 484 -27.57 0.09 10.93
C ASN A 484 -28.35 1.32 10.46
N ASP A 485 -29.60 1.14 10.06
CA ASP A 485 -30.48 2.22 9.60
C ASP A 485 -30.79 3.28 10.68
N GLN A 486 -30.54 2.94 11.95
CA GLN A 486 -30.69 3.86 13.09
C GLN A 486 -29.41 4.62 13.42
N GLY A 487 -28.32 4.35 12.70
CA GLY A 487 -27.03 5.01 12.89
C GLY A 487 -26.14 4.38 13.96
N GLU A 488 -26.54 3.23 14.54
CA GLU A 488 -25.76 2.51 15.55
C GLU A 488 -24.76 1.54 14.91
N PRO A 489 -23.59 1.29 15.52
CA PRO A 489 -22.64 0.29 15.05
C PRO A 489 -23.27 -1.11 14.98
N LEU A 490 -22.96 -1.86 13.91
CA LEU A 490 -23.45 -3.22 13.73
C LEU A 490 -22.81 -4.15 14.77
N THR A 491 -23.64 -4.93 15.44
CA THR A 491 -23.22 -5.96 16.39
C THR A 491 -23.89 -7.30 16.10
N GLU A 492 -23.24 -8.40 16.46
CA GLU A 492 -23.76 -9.76 16.33
C GLU A 492 -23.43 -10.57 17.58
N SER A 493 -24.36 -11.41 18.02
CA SER A 493 -24.14 -12.34 19.15
C SER A 493 -23.86 -13.73 18.60
N ILE A 494 -22.75 -14.34 19.02
CA ILE A 494 -22.30 -15.64 18.55
C ILE A 494 -22.17 -16.61 19.74
N TRP A 495 -22.57 -17.85 19.54
CA TRP A 495 -22.32 -18.92 20.49
C TRP A 495 -20.85 -19.33 20.49
N ILE A 496 -20.16 -19.17 21.63
CA ILE A 496 -18.80 -19.66 21.87
C ILE A 496 -18.85 -20.73 22.95
N GLY A 497 -18.77 -21.98 22.51
CA GLY A 497 -18.95 -23.11 23.44
C GLY A 497 -20.33 -23.11 24.09
N LYS A 498 -20.41 -22.83 25.42
CA LYS A 498 -21.65 -22.79 26.20
C LYS A 498 -22.14 -21.38 26.52
N SER A 499 -21.48 -20.34 26.06
CA SER A 499 -21.81 -18.93 26.32
C SER A 499 -22.13 -18.17 25.04
N ILE A 500 -22.86 -17.07 25.18
CA ILE A 500 -23.09 -16.12 24.08
C ILE A 500 -22.15 -14.96 24.30
N GLN A 501 -21.34 -14.65 23.30
CA GLN A 501 -20.48 -13.48 23.26
C GLN A 501 -21.01 -12.50 22.22
N LYS A 502 -21.10 -11.23 22.59
CA LYS A 502 -21.47 -10.14 21.68
C LYS A 502 -20.19 -9.59 20.99
N TYR A 503 -20.28 -9.39 19.70
CA TYR A 503 -19.20 -8.85 18.87
C TYR A 503 -19.64 -7.57 18.17
N GLN A 504 -18.73 -6.62 18.06
CA GLN A 504 -18.87 -5.49 17.16
C GLN A 504 -18.27 -5.85 15.80
N ILE A 505 -19.02 -5.60 14.73
CA ILE A 505 -18.56 -5.80 13.36
C ILE A 505 -17.77 -4.56 12.97
N ILE A 506 -16.57 -4.76 12.46
CA ILE A 506 -15.74 -3.70 11.91
C ILE A 506 -15.31 -4.03 10.49
N HIS A 507 -15.13 -2.99 9.68
CA HIS A 507 -14.60 -3.12 8.33
C HIS A 507 -13.15 -2.61 8.28
N LEU A 508 -12.29 -3.41 7.66
CA LEU A 508 -10.85 -3.17 7.53
C LEU A 508 -10.54 -2.54 6.17
N TYR A 509 -9.89 -1.38 6.18
CA TYR A 509 -9.54 -0.62 4.99
C TYR A 509 -8.03 -0.47 4.85
N VAL A 510 -7.56 -0.51 3.61
CA VAL A 510 -6.16 -0.25 3.22
C VAL A 510 -6.07 1.01 2.38
N GLY A 511 -4.89 1.64 2.39
CA GLY A 511 -4.62 2.79 1.54
C GLY A 511 -4.48 2.38 0.08
N ASN A 512 -5.16 3.07 -0.81
CA ASN A 512 -4.91 2.96 -2.24
C ASN A 512 -3.95 4.07 -2.65
N SER A 513 -2.67 3.76 -2.80
CA SER A 513 -1.64 4.73 -3.24
C SER A 513 -1.64 4.96 -4.75
N ASN A 514 -2.40 4.17 -5.47
CA ASN A 514 -2.65 4.43 -6.88
C ASN A 514 -4.01 5.12 -7.00
N SER A 515 -4.02 6.31 -7.55
CA SER A 515 -5.19 7.10 -7.93
C SER A 515 -6.10 6.41 -8.97
N GLU A 516 -6.01 5.08 -9.07
CA GLU A 516 -6.62 4.26 -10.10
C GLU A 516 -7.35 3.07 -9.48
N GLU A 517 -8.46 3.34 -8.80
CA GLU A 517 -9.48 2.30 -8.63
C GLU A 517 -10.19 2.18 -9.98
N VAL A 518 -9.81 1.17 -10.75
CA VAL A 518 -10.46 0.84 -12.02
C VAL A 518 -11.83 0.26 -11.72
N ILE A 519 -12.84 1.11 -11.68
CA ILE A 519 -14.24 0.70 -11.43
C ILE A 519 -14.78 -0.08 -12.63
N ASN A 520 -14.38 0.32 -13.82
CA ASN A 520 -14.75 -0.34 -15.09
C ASN A 520 -13.49 -0.47 -15.97
N PRO A 521 -12.78 -1.63 -15.92
CA PRO A 521 -11.55 -1.81 -16.69
C PRO A 521 -11.70 -1.62 -18.20
N GLN A 522 -12.80 -2.04 -18.78
CA GLN A 522 -13.05 -1.85 -20.21
C GLN A 522 -13.20 -0.37 -20.57
N GLN A 523 -13.95 0.37 -19.78
CA GLN A 523 -14.15 1.80 -20.01
C GLN A 523 -12.85 2.58 -19.83
N GLU A 524 -12.05 2.25 -18.81
CA GLU A 524 -10.75 2.86 -18.62
C GLU A 524 -9.77 2.54 -19.75
N LEU A 525 -9.80 1.32 -20.27
CA LEU A 525 -9.01 0.93 -21.42
C LEU A 525 -9.38 1.74 -22.67
N LEU A 526 -10.67 1.96 -22.92
CA LEU A 526 -11.19 2.64 -24.12
C LEU A 526 -11.14 4.17 -24.03
N GLN A 527 -11.33 4.75 -22.84
CA GLN A 527 -11.44 6.21 -22.64
C GLN A 527 -10.19 6.83 -21.99
N GLY A 528 -9.32 6.00 -21.40
CA GLY A 528 -8.23 6.45 -20.54
C GLY A 528 -8.68 6.69 -19.09
N PRO A 529 -7.75 7.09 -18.18
CA PRO A 529 -8.03 7.28 -16.77
C PRO A 529 -9.15 8.30 -16.54
N GLN A 530 -10.23 7.88 -15.90
CA GLN A 530 -11.43 8.72 -15.66
C GLN A 530 -11.30 9.61 -14.42
N HIS A 531 -10.21 9.52 -13.66
CA HIS A 531 -10.07 10.24 -12.40
C HIS A 531 -8.84 11.15 -12.39
N SER A 532 -9.06 12.41 -12.01
CA SER A 532 -7.98 13.31 -11.60
C SER A 532 -7.29 12.78 -10.34
N PRO A 533 -5.97 13.02 -10.17
CA PRO A 533 -5.22 12.58 -9.00
C PRO A 533 -5.68 13.37 -7.77
N SER A 534 -6.73 12.93 -7.10
CA SER A 534 -7.17 13.51 -5.84
C SER A 534 -7.43 12.42 -4.82
N SER A 535 -6.67 12.49 -3.73
CA SER A 535 -6.80 11.85 -2.43
C SER A 535 -6.53 10.34 -2.35
N ASN A 536 -5.67 9.98 -1.40
CA ASN A 536 -5.49 8.65 -0.84
C ASN A 536 -6.81 8.11 -0.28
N LYS A 537 -7.62 7.47 -1.13
CA LYS A 537 -8.90 6.91 -0.72
C LYS A 537 -8.66 5.54 -0.09
N ALA A 538 -9.14 5.35 1.12
CA ALA A 538 -9.14 4.04 1.76
C ALA A 538 -10.14 3.10 1.07
N ILE A 539 -9.74 1.86 0.77
CA ILE A 539 -10.55 0.82 0.15
C ILE A 539 -10.64 -0.40 1.05
N LYS A 540 -11.75 -1.14 0.98
CA LYS A 540 -11.91 -2.40 1.71
C LYS A 540 -10.79 -3.38 1.36
N PHE A 541 -10.28 -4.08 2.37
CA PHE A 541 -9.22 -5.05 2.16
C PHE A 541 -9.77 -6.35 1.59
N ILE A 542 -9.56 -6.56 0.30
CA ILE A 542 -9.89 -7.81 -0.39
C ILE A 542 -8.58 -8.33 -1.00
N PRO A 543 -7.92 -9.30 -0.33
CA PRO A 543 -6.65 -9.82 -0.78
C PRO A 543 -6.80 -10.70 -2.02
N THR A 544 -5.70 -10.84 -2.76
CA THR A 544 -5.67 -11.57 -4.03
C THR A 544 -5.03 -12.95 -3.94
N ASN A 545 -4.13 -13.16 -3.00
CA ASN A 545 -3.41 -14.43 -2.86
C ASN A 545 -3.10 -14.75 -1.38
N PRO A 546 -3.79 -15.75 -0.78
CA PRO A 546 -5.02 -16.36 -1.30
C PRO A 546 -6.17 -15.35 -1.39
N PHE A 547 -7.06 -15.54 -2.36
CA PHE A 547 -8.22 -14.67 -2.50
C PHE A 547 -9.23 -14.91 -1.37
N ASP A 548 -9.64 -13.84 -0.70
CA ASP A 548 -10.74 -13.87 0.27
C ASP A 548 -11.58 -12.60 0.11
N LYS A 549 -12.82 -12.77 -0.35
CA LYS A 549 -13.76 -11.67 -0.60
C LYS A 549 -14.22 -10.99 0.68
N ASP A 550 -14.18 -11.70 1.82
CA ASP A 550 -14.73 -11.29 3.10
C ASP A 550 -13.64 -10.89 4.12
N ALA A 551 -12.36 -10.93 3.74
CA ALA A 551 -11.22 -10.60 4.61
C ALA A 551 -11.26 -9.18 5.19
N TYR A 552 -12.07 -8.28 4.62
CA TYR A 552 -12.27 -6.92 5.14
C TYR A 552 -13.20 -6.88 6.36
N MET A 553 -13.87 -7.95 6.73
CA MET A 553 -14.76 -8.01 7.90
C MET A 553 -14.05 -8.66 9.09
N ALA A 554 -14.12 -8.01 10.23
CA ALA A 554 -13.62 -8.53 11.49
C ALA A 554 -14.68 -8.36 12.58
N TYR A 555 -14.76 -9.34 13.47
CA TYR A 555 -15.66 -9.39 14.59
C TYR A 555 -14.82 -9.31 15.86
N ILE A 556 -14.94 -8.20 16.58
CA ILE A 556 -14.14 -7.93 17.79
C ILE A 556 -15.06 -8.05 19.00
N PRO A 557 -14.66 -8.77 20.07
CA PRO A 557 -15.45 -8.88 21.29
C PRO A 557 -15.88 -7.52 21.81
N LEU A 558 -17.17 -7.36 22.07
CA LEU A 558 -17.75 -6.16 22.65
C LEU A 558 -17.90 -6.37 24.16
N GLU A 559 -17.23 -5.53 24.94
CA GLU A 559 -17.30 -5.56 26.38
C GLU A 559 -18.62 -4.98 26.93
N GLU A 560 -18.94 -5.25 28.19
CA GLU A 560 -20.18 -4.78 28.84
C GLU A 560 -20.33 -3.25 28.85
N ASN A 561 -19.20 -2.53 28.84
CA ASN A 561 -19.18 -1.07 28.79
C ASN A 561 -19.41 -0.50 27.37
N GLY A 562 -19.68 -1.36 26.39
CA GLY A 562 -19.96 -0.96 25.00
C GLY A 562 -18.73 -0.59 24.17
N HIS A 563 -17.53 -0.95 24.59
CA HIS A 563 -16.27 -0.69 23.88
C HIS A 563 -15.60 -1.98 23.40
N ILE A 564 -14.78 -1.84 22.36
CA ILE A 564 -13.87 -2.87 21.86
C ILE A 564 -12.43 -2.43 22.09
N TYR A 565 -11.54 -3.36 22.39
CA TYR A 565 -10.18 -3.09 22.84
C TYR A 565 -9.13 -3.80 21.98
N VAL A 566 -7.90 -3.31 22.04
CA VAL A 566 -6.72 -3.99 21.50
C VAL A 566 -6.18 -5.00 22.50
N GLU A 567 -5.37 -5.98 22.05
CA GLU A 567 -4.75 -6.99 22.93
C GLU A 567 -3.57 -6.46 23.75
N GLU A 568 -2.78 -5.53 23.20
CA GLU A 568 -1.61 -5.01 23.91
C GLU A 568 -2.04 -4.05 25.02
N GLU A 569 -1.46 -4.22 26.19
CA GLU A 569 -1.59 -3.30 27.32
C GLU A 569 -0.84 -2.00 27.06
N LYS A 570 -1.30 -0.90 27.60
CA LYS A 570 -0.57 0.37 27.58
C LYS A 570 0.68 0.24 28.42
N GLU A 571 1.77 0.81 27.94
CA GLU A 571 3.07 0.75 28.60
C GLU A 571 2.98 1.18 30.08
N GLY A 572 3.34 0.26 30.97
CA GLY A 572 3.33 0.47 32.43
C GLY A 572 1.96 0.38 33.13
N THR A 573 0.94 -0.11 32.45
CA THR A 573 -0.41 -0.31 33.01
C THR A 573 -0.96 -1.67 32.62
N THR A 574 -2.12 -2.05 33.20
CA THR A 574 -2.94 -3.20 32.77
C THR A 574 -4.11 -2.78 31.89
N GLU A 575 -4.13 -1.53 31.42
CA GLU A 575 -5.20 -0.98 30.59
C GLU A 575 -4.92 -1.20 29.11
N HIS A 576 -5.98 -1.47 28.36
CA HIS A 576 -5.95 -1.60 26.91
C HIS A 576 -6.52 -0.33 26.22
N ASP A 577 -6.05 -0.03 25.03
CA ASP A 577 -6.60 1.07 24.25
C ASP A 577 -7.95 0.72 23.63
N VAL A 578 -8.92 1.63 23.75
CA VAL A 578 -10.23 1.52 23.11
C VAL A 578 -10.11 1.81 21.62
N ILE A 579 -10.65 0.93 20.78
CA ILE A 579 -10.72 1.14 19.34
C ILE A 579 -11.92 2.02 18.99
N TYR A 580 -11.67 3.11 18.29
CA TYR A 580 -12.70 4.01 17.76
C TYR A 580 -12.80 3.95 16.24
N ASP A 581 -13.94 4.39 15.71
CA ASP A 581 -14.12 4.55 14.27
C ASP A 581 -13.05 5.48 13.69
N ASN A 582 -12.45 5.09 12.57
CA ASN A 582 -11.32 5.75 11.90
C ASN A 582 -9.95 5.63 12.62
N ASN A 583 -9.79 4.82 13.63
CA ASN A 583 -8.46 4.49 14.11
C ASN A 583 -7.68 3.65 13.08
N VAL A 584 -6.37 3.81 13.06
CA VAL A 584 -5.46 2.87 12.38
C VAL A 584 -5.00 1.86 13.42
N VAL A 585 -5.31 0.59 13.19
CA VAL A 585 -5.03 -0.50 14.14
C VAL A 585 -4.19 -1.58 13.45
N GLU A 586 -3.20 -2.09 14.15
CA GLU A 586 -2.38 -3.22 13.74
C GLU A 586 -3.08 -4.52 14.11
N PHE A 587 -3.26 -5.41 13.12
CA PHE A 587 -3.92 -6.70 13.30
C PHE A 587 -2.99 -7.87 12.99
N LYS A 588 -3.08 -8.94 13.78
CA LYS A 588 -2.62 -10.27 13.41
C LYS A 588 -3.81 -11.13 12.93
N TYR A 589 -3.53 -12.14 12.13
CA TYR A 589 -4.52 -13.07 11.63
C TYR A 589 -4.28 -14.47 12.22
N ASN A 590 -5.27 -14.99 12.94
CA ASN A 590 -5.18 -16.32 13.54
C ASN A 590 -5.58 -17.41 12.52
N MET A 591 -4.58 -18.06 11.93
CA MET A 591 -4.78 -19.14 10.95
C MET A 591 -5.46 -20.40 11.53
N LEU A 592 -5.48 -20.54 12.87
CA LEU A 592 -6.09 -21.67 13.55
C LEU A 592 -7.58 -21.43 13.90
N SER A 593 -8.11 -20.26 13.61
CA SER A 593 -9.52 -19.94 13.87
C SER A 593 -10.42 -20.76 12.97
N ASN A 594 -11.37 -21.49 13.55
CA ASN A 594 -12.40 -22.23 12.80
C ASN A 594 -13.40 -21.29 12.09
N GLU A 595 -13.54 -20.06 12.61
CA GLU A 595 -14.40 -19.01 12.06
C GLU A 595 -13.54 -17.88 11.50
N LYS A 596 -13.49 -17.74 10.18
CA LYS A 596 -12.65 -16.72 9.50
C LYS A 596 -12.91 -15.28 9.95
N ARG A 597 -14.17 -14.94 10.24
CA ARG A 597 -14.57 -13.62 10.71
C ARG A 597 -14.06 -13.27 12.11
N LEU A 598 -13.71 -14.28 12.93
CA LEU A 598 -13.08 -14.14 14.25
C LEU A 598 -11.55 -14.25 14.20
N ALA A 599 -10.97 -14.42 13.02
CA ALA A 599 -9.52 -14.63 12.86
C ALA A 599 -8.71 -13.36 13.03
N TRP A 600 -9.29 -12.19 12.81
CA TRP A 600 -8.60 -10.92 12.99
C TRP A 600 -8.54 -10.51 14.46
N ILE A 601 -7.34 -10.29 14.96
CA ILE A 601 -7.06 -9.93 16.35
C ILE A 601 -6.38 -8.56 16.36
N PRO A 602 -6.98 -7.51 16.94
CA PRO A 602 -6.40 -6.19 17.03
C PRO A 602 -5.29 -6.17 18.09
N LEU A 603 -4.06 -5.82 17.70
CA LEU A 603 -2.92 -5.80 18.61
C LEU A 603 -2.78 -4.45 19.31
N ARG A 604 -2.65 -3.37 18.54
CA ARG A 604 -2.45 -2.00 19.06
C ARG A 604 -2.94 -0.94 18.10
N ILE A 605 -3.23 0.25 18.64
CA ILE A 605 -3.57 1.42 17.84
C ILE A 605 -2.28 2.07 17.33
N ARG A 606 -2.25 2.41 16.05
CA ARG A 606 -1.14 3.08 15.40
C ARG A 606 -1.35 4.60 15.40
N PHE A 607 -1.12 5.23 16.55
CA PHE A 607 -1.25 6.70 16.70
C PHE A 607 -0.29 7.49 15.81
N ASP A 608 0.78 6.85 15.35
CA ASP A 608 1.78 7.41 14.43
C ASP A 608 1.31 7.45 12.96
N LYS A 609 0.17 6.82 12.65
CA LYS A 609 -0.34 6.66 11.28
C LYS A 609 -1.73 7.27 11.11
N SER A 610 -1.94 7.86 9.93
CA SER A 610 -3.26 8.37 9.50
C SER A 610 -3.94 7.44 8.49
N TYR A 611 -3.23 6.42 7.99
CA TYR A 611 -3.71 5.48 6.96
C TYR A 611 -3.23 4.07 7.28
N GLY A 612 -4.03 3.07 6.91
CA GLY A 612 -3.61 1.68 6.92
C GLY A 612 -2.47 1.40 5.93
N ASN A 613 -1.99 0.17 5.91
CA ASN A 613 -0.99 -0.26 4.93
C ASN A 613 -1.50 0.00 3.50
N ASN A 614 -0.58 0.28 2.59
CA ASN A 614 -0.91 0.31 1.16
C ASN A 614 -1.41 -1.07 0.71
N LYS A 615 -2.36 -1.12 -0.23
CA LYS A 615 -2.95 -2.36 -0.78
C LYS A 615 -1.90 -3.40 -1.15
N ASN A 616 -0.81 -3.00 -1.82
CA ASN A 616 0.25 -3.94 -2.23
C ASN A 616 1.03 -4.49 -1.02
N THR A 617 1.30 -3.64 -0.02
CA THR A 617 1.95 -4.06 1.22
C THR A 617 1.04 -5.00 2.01
N ALA A 618 -0.24 -4.68 2.13
CA ALA A 618 -1.23 -5.53 2.80
C ALA A 618 -1.37 -6.89 2.12
N ASN A 619 -1.44 -6.94 0.79
CA ASN A 619 -1.47 -8.20 0.03
C ASN A 619 -0.18 -9.02 0.22
N SER A 620 0.98 -8.38 0.23
CA SER A 620 2.26 -9.06 0.47
C SER A 620 2.33 -9.65 1.88
N ASN A 621 1.88 -8.91 2.89
CA ASN A 621 1.82 -9.40 4.27
C ASN A 621 0.78 -10.52 4.41
N TRP A 622 -0.39 -10.40 3.76
CA TRP A 622 -1.40 -11.45 3.72
C TRP A 622 -0.86 -12.76 3.12
N ASN A 623 -0.13 -12.67 2.01
CA ASN A 623 0.52 -13.84 1.44
C ASN A 623 1.56 -14.43 2.40
N SER A 624 2.32 -13.60 3.12
CA SER A 624 3.31 -14.06 4.10
C SER A 624 2.66 -14.71 5.34
N ILE A 625 1.46 -14.28 5.72
CA ILE A 625 0.67 -14.93 6.79
C ILE A 625 0.24 -16.33 6.36
N HIS A 626 -0.24 -16.50 5.12
CA HIS A 626 -0.76 -17.77 4.61
C HIS A 626 0.32 -18.71 4.08
N ASN A 627 1.43 -18.17 3.58
CA ASN A 627 2.56 -18.88 3.02
C ASN A 627 3.88 -18.44 3.65
N PRO A 628 4.06 -18.58 4.97
CA PRO A 628 5.21 -18.02 5.66
C PRO A 628 6.51 -18.73 5.24
N VAL A 629 7.58 -17.96 5.20
CA VAL A 629 8.94 -18.49 5.22
C VAL A 629 9.27 -18.77 6.69
N THR A 630 9.44 -20.04 7.03
CA THR A 630 9.76 -20.42 8.41
C THR A 630 11.26 -20.31 8.70
N ARG A 631 11.63 -20.35 9.98
CA ARG A 631 13.04 -20.35 10.41
C ARG A 631 13.79 -21.53 9.84
N GLU A 632 13.19 -22.71 9.87
CA GLU A 632 13.78 -23.96 9.38
C GLU A 632 14.10 -23.87 7.89
N MET A 633 13.24 -23.24 7.08
CA MET A 633 13.52 -23.01 5.66
C MET A 633 14.75 -22.15 5.40
N LEU A 634 15.16 -21.33 6.38
CA LEU A 634 16.35 -20.47 6.32
C LEU A 634 17.59 -21.09 6.94
N THR A 635 17.44 -22.08 7.83
CA THR A 635 18.55 -22.63 8.61
C THR A 635 18.85 -24.10 8.32
N ASP A 636 17.93 -24.81 7.68
CA ASP A 636 18.08 -26.24 7.37
C ASP A 636 18.03 -26.48 5.85
N PRO A 637 19.13 -26.98 5.24
CA PRO A 637 19.18 -27.26 3.79
C PRO A 637 18.31 -28.46 3.37
N GLU A 638 17.88 -29.33 4.30
CA GLU A 638 17.06 -30.51 4.01
C GLU A 638 15.56 -30.16 3.90
N VAL A 639 15.16 -28.99 4.37
CA VAL A 639 13.76 -28.53 4.25
C VAL A 639 13.43 -28.18 2.82
N VAL A 640 12.57 -28.98 2.22
CA VAL A 640 12.07 -28.73 0.86
C VAL A 640 11.13 -27.52 0.87
N VAL A 641 11.54 -26.45 0.22
CA VAL A 641 10.70 -25.26 0.06
C VAL A 641 9.83 -25.42 -1.18
N GLU A 642 8.60 -25.81 -0.97
CA GLU A 642 7.60 -25.79 -2.03
C GLU A 642 7.00 -24.37 -2.14
N PHE A 643 7.01 -23.81 -3.34
CA PHE A 643 6.40 -22.52 -3.63
C PHE A 643 5.68 -22.59 -4.98
N GLU A 644 4.61 -21.81 -5.08
CA GLU A 644 3.96 -21.58 -6.37
C GLU A 644 4.61 -20.34 -7.00
N VAL A 645 5.12 -20.50 -8.21
CA VAL A 645 5.46 -19.35 -9.05
C VAL A 645 4.12 -18.69 -9.36
N GLU A 646 3.91 -17.46 -8.92
CA GLU A 646 2.81 -16.63 -9.40
C GLU A 646 2.99 -16.44 -10.91
N ASN A 647 2.45 -17.37 -11.66
CA ASN A 647 2.23 -17.18 -13.08
C ASN A 647 0.97 -16.29 -13.18
N ASP A 648 1.07 -15.19 -13.90
CA ASP A 648 -0.09 -14.39 -14.33
C ASP A 648 -1.15 -15.23 -15.09
N ASP A 649 -0.89 -16.51 -15.30
CA ASP A 649 -1.75 -17.52 -15.91
C ASP A 649 -2.71 -18.22 -14.94
N VAL A 650 -2.81 -17.82 -13.66
CA VAL A 650 -3.75 -18.43 -12.70
C VAL A 650 -5.18 -17.98 -13.00
N TYR A 651 -5.69 -18.50 -14.10
CA TYR A 651 -7.08 -18.34 -14.52
C TYR A 651 -8.04 -19.31 -13.80
N TYR A 652 -7.52 -20.43 -13.29
CA TYR A 652 -8.33 -21.61 -13.04
C TYR A 652 -8.51 -22.04 -11.59
N ASN A 653 -7.85 -21.44 -10.60
CA ASN A 653 -8.03 -21.88 -9.22
C ASN A 653 -8.32 -20.72 -8.26
N LYS A 654 -9.60 -20.53 -7.91
CA LYS A 654 -10.05 -19.50 -6.96
C LYS A 654 -9.99 -19.94 -5.48
N ASP A 655 -9.76 -21.22 -5.19
CA ASP A 655 -9.96 -21.78 -3.85
C ASP A 655 -8.66 -22.05 -3.07
N GLY A 656 -7.51 -21.56 -3.56
CA GLY A 656 -6.22 -21.71 -2.84
C GLY A 656 -5.67 -23.14 -2.76
N VAL A 657 -6.31 -24.11 -3.41
CA VAL A 657 -5.85 -25.50 -3.48
C VAL A 657 -4.90 -25.66 -4.67
N LYS A 658 -3.71 -26.17 -4.42
CA LYS A 658 -2.67 -26.45 -5.43
C LYS A 658 -3.21 -27.34 -6.54
N SER A 659 -3.25 -26.85 -7.79
CA SER A 659 -3.63 -27.68 -8.94
C SER A 659 -2.58 -28.77 -9.16
N LYS A 660 -3.02 -30.01 -9.14
CA LYS A 660 -2.17 -31.21 -9.36
C LYS A 660 -1.80 -31.43 -10.83
N THR A 661 -2.34 -30.58 -11.73
CA THR A 661 -2.11 -30.64 -13.20
C THR A 661 -1.24 -29.47 -13.68
N THR A 662 -0.36 -28.94 -12.85
CA THR A 662 0.53 -27.81 -13.19
C THR A 662 1.44 -28.16 -14.40
N ASN A 663 2.05 -29.33 -14.44
CA ASN A 663 2.90 -29.73 -15.56
C ASN A 663 2.13 -29.87 -16.89
N LEU A 664 0.89 -30.36 -16.83
CA LEU A 664 -0.02 -30.44 -17.97
C LEU A 664 -0.31 -29.03 -18.51
N ARG A 665 -0.69 -28.12 -17.62
CA ARG A 665 -0.98 -26.71 -17.95
C ARG A 665 0.24 -26.02 -18.58
N ASP A 666 1.42 -26.19 -17.99
CA ASP A 666 2.66 -25.60 -18.50
C ASP A 666 3.04 -26.17 -19.88
N PHE A 667 2.82 -27.46 -20.11
CA PHE A 667 3.03 -28.07 -21.43
C PHE A 667 2.08 -27.45 -22.46
N HIS A 668 0.78 -27.31 -22.14
CA HIS A 668 -0.20 -26.75 -23.06
C HIS A 668 0.07 -25.26 -23.34
N ASN A 669 0.25 -24.45 -22.29
CA ASN A 669 0.32 -23.00 -22.42
C ASN A 669 1.72 -22.47 -22.78
N LYS A 670 2.75 -22.94 -22.05
CA LYS A 670 4.11 -22.42 -22.20
C LYS A 670 4.90 -23.07 -23.32
N TYR A 671 4.46 -24.22 -23.81
CA TYR A 671 5.14 -24.93 -24.91
C TYR A 671 4.28 -24.95 -26.18
N ILE A 672 3.09 -25.58 -26.19
CA ILE A 672 2.31 -25.76 -27.42
C ILE A 672 1.75 -24.41 -27.93
N LYS A 673 0.98 -23.71 -27.12
CA LYS A 673 0.43 -22.41 -27.53
C LYS A 673 1.53 -21.41 -27.86
N LYS A 674 2.57 -21.33 -27.02
CA LYS A 674 3.71 -20.44 -27.27
C LYS A 674 4.38 -20.73 -28.62
N LYS A 675 4.54 -22.01 -28.95
CA LYS A 675 5.11 -22.41 -30.25
C LYS A 675 4.23 -21.99 -31.40
N LEU A 676 2.91 -22.16 -31.32
CA LEU A 676 1.98 -21.70 -32.37
C LEU A 676 2.10 -20.18 -32.60
N TYR A 677 2.08 -19.39 -31.52
CA TYR A 677 2.24 -17.93 -31.66
C TYR A 677 3.60 -17.54 -32.23
N ASN A 678 4.70 -18.14 -31.75
CA ASN A 678 6.05 -17.86 -32.26
C ASN A 678 6.22 -18.20 -33.75
N GLU A 679 5.49 -19.23 -34.24
CA GLU A 679 5.59 -19.67 -35.64
C GLU A 679 4.72 -18.82 -36.57
N PHE A 680 3.54 -18.35 -36.14
CA PHE A 680 2.53 -17.72 -36.99
C PHE A 680 2.25 -16.25 -36.65
N CYS A 681 2.76 -15.70 -35.55
CA CYS A 681 2.70 -14.28 -35.24
C CYS A 681 4.04 -13.59 -35.57
N ASN A 682 4.11 -12.95 -36.70
CA ASN A 682 5.27 -12.08 -37.02
C ASN A 682 5.22 -10.80 -36.19
N SER A 683 6.40 -10.17 -35.94
CA SER A 683 6.47 -8.85 -35.30
C SER A 683 5.51 -7.87 -35.94
N GLN A 684 4.84 -7.06 -35.10
CA GLN A 684 3.84 -6.05 -35.49
C GLN A 684 2.58 -6.67 -36.14
N CYS A 685 2.26 -7.95 -35.89
CA CYS A 685 1.03 -8.56 -36.42
C CYS A 685 -0.24 -8.05 -35.68
N ASN A 686 -1.36 -8.07 -36.39
CA ASN A 686 -2.69 -7.82 -35.86
C ASN A 686 -3.38 -9.17 -35.59
N ILE A 687 -3.87 -9.37 -34.35
CA ILE A 687 -4.46 -10.62 -33.90
C ILE A 687 -5.94 -10.43 -33.57
N ILE A 688 -6.79 -11.37 -33.99
CA ILE A 688 -8.12 -11.55 -33.44
C ILE A 688 -8.19 -12.84 -32.63
N ASP A 689 -8.56 -12.75 -31.35
CA ASP A 689 -8.79 -13.90 -30.49
C ASP A 689 -10.29 -14.09 -30.28
N PHE A 690 -10.83 -15.21 -30.81
CA PHE A 690 -12.27 -15.48 -30.87
C PHE A 690 -12.87 -16.00 -29.56
N ALA A 691 -12.04 -16.31 -28.56
CA ALA A 691 -12.47 -16.74 -27.25
C ALA A 691 -11.36 -16.42 -26.23
N VAL A 692 -11.17 -15.13 -26.00
CA VAL A 692 -10.01 -14.59 -25.27
C VAL A 692 -9.98 -14.97 -23.80
N GLY A 693 -11.10 -15.37 -23.20
CA GLY A 693 -11.25 -15.61 -21.79
C GLY A 693 -10.80 -14.38 -20.98
N LYS A 694 -10.08 -14.60 -19.90
CA LYS A 694 -9.47 -13.53 -19.10
C LYS A 694 -8.10 -13.05 -19.64
N GLY A 695 -7.80 -13.27 -20.93
CA GLY A 695 -6.56 -12.84 -21.56
C GLY A 695 -5.36 -13.74 -21.20
N GLY A 696 -5.55 -15.08 -21.17
CA GLY A 696 -4.50 -16.04 -20.82
C GLY A 696 -3.31 -16.06 -21.78
N ASP A 697 -3.47 -15.55 -23.00
CA ASP A 697 -2.42 -15.51 -24.02
C ASP A 697 -1.71 -14.14 -24.13
N LEU A 698 -2.04 -13.16 -23.24
CA LEU A 698 -1.51 -11.81 -23.22
C LEU A 698 0.04 -11.75 -23.31
N HIS A 699 0.75 -12.57 -22.52
CA HIS A 699 2.21 -12.61 -22.53
C HIS A 699 2.78 -13.09 -23.87
N LYS A 700 2.10 -14.02 -24.54
CA LYS A 700 2.53 -14.55 -25.84
C LYS A 700 2.42 -13.49 -26.94
N TRP A 701 1.36 -12.66 -26.88
CA TRP A 701 1.21 -11.53 -27.81
C TRP A 701 2.29 -10.46 -27.57
N LEU A 702 2.60 -10.17 -26.31
CA LEU A 702 3.66 -9.21 -25.96
C LEU A 702 5.06 -9.73 -26.32
N GLU A 703 5.35 -11.00 -26.06
CA GLU A 703 6.63 -11.62 -26.43
C GLU A 703 6.86 -11.64 -27.95
N ASN A 704 5.81 -11.76 -28.75
CA ASN A 704 5.86 -11.72 -30.22
C ASN A 704 5.68 -10.32 -30.81
N ASP A 705 5.70 -9.28 -29.97
CA ASP A 705 5.58 -7.88 -30.39
C ASP A 705 4.34 -7.62 -31.27
N ALA A 706 3.19 -8.22 -30.91
CA ALA A 706 1.93 -7.99 -31.61
C ALA A 706 1.52 -6.51 -31.52
N TYR A 707 1.18 -5.90 -32.65
CA TYR A 707 0.85 -4.47 -32.71
C TYR A 707 -0.56 -4.17 -32.18
N PHE A 708 -1.54 -4.94 -32.64
CA PHE A 708 -2.94 -4.82 -32.23
C PHE A 708 -3.55 -6.17 -31.94
N VAL A 709 -4.30 -6.27 -30.82
CA VAL A 709 -5.09 -7.46 -30.51
C VAL A 709 -6.54 -7.05 -30.21
N LEU A 710 -7.47 -7.71 -30.91
CA LEU A 710 -8.89 -7.67 -30.61
C LEU A 710 -9.27 -9.01 -29.96
N GLY A 711 -9.57 -9.01 -28.67
CA GLY A 711 -10.07 -10.19 -27.96
C GLY A 711 -11.57 -10.13 -27.77
N ILE A 712 -12.24 -11.23 -28.11
CA ILE A 712 -13.71 -11.38 -28.01
C ILE A 712 -14.00 -12.51 -27.01
N ASP A 713 -14.94 -12.31 -26.11
CA ASP A 713 -15.45 -13.37 -25.22
C ASP A 713 -16.94 -13.18 -24.93
N LEU A 714 -17.65 -14.29 -24.77
CA LEU A 714 -19.08 -14.26 -24.44
C LEU A 714 -19.35 -13.74 -23.02
N SER A 715 -18.40 -13.97 -22.11
CA SER A 715 -18.52 -13.63 -20.69
C SER A 715 -18.06 -12.21 -20.41
N LYS A 716 -18.98 -11.35 -19.97
CA LYS A 716 -18.67 -10.02 -19.47
C LYS A 716 -17.70 -10.05 -18.31
N ASP A 717 -17.77 -11.05 -17.43
CA ASP A 717 -16.85 -11.24 -16.32
C ASP A 717 -15.43 -11.51 -16.82
N ASN A 718 -15.26 -12.34 -17.84
CA ASN A 718 -13.95 -12.59 -18.43
C ASN A 718 -13.31 -11.31 -18.99
N ILE A 719 -14.09 -10.42 -19.56
CA ILE A 719 -13.60 -9.16 -20.14
C ILE A 719 -13.37 -8.09 -19.06
N ASN A 720 -14.36 -7.87 -18.19
CA ASN A 720 -14.43 -6.66 -17.36
C ASN A 720 -14.32 -6.88 -15.86
N ASN A 721 -13.96 -8.07 -15.40
CA ASN A 721 -13.71 -8.32 -13.98
C ASN A 721 -12.56 -7.41 -13.50
N VAL A 722 -12.81 -6.65 -12.43
CA VAL A 722 -11.86 -5.66 -11.86
C VAL A 722 -10.61 -6.31 -11.25
N ASN A 723 -10.66 -7.59 -10.92
CA ASN A 723 -9.54 -8.30 -10.30
C ASN A 723 -8.68 -9.06 -11.30
N ASP A 724 -9.31 -9.79 -12.25
CA ASP A 724 -8.62 -10.74 -13.11
C ASP A 724 -9.14 -10.81 -14.55
N GLY A 725 -10.02 -9.89 -14.97
CA GLY A 725 -10.51 -9.81 -16.35
C GLY A 725 -9.43 -9.41 -17.35
N ALA A 726 -9.68 -9.65 -18.64
CA ALA A 726 -8.73 -9.37 -19.74
C ALA A 726 -8.30 -7.88 -19.75
N CYS A 727 -9.25 -6.96 -19.59
CA CYS A 727 -8.98 -5.52 -19.58
C CYS A 727 -8.05 -5.10 -18.43
N ILE A 728 -8.34 -5.53 -17.19
CA ILE A 728 -7.51 -5.15 -16.04
C ILE A 728 -6.11 -5.78 -16.09
N ARG A 729 -6.01 -7.01 -16.59
CA ARG A 729 -4.70 -7.68 -16.77
C ARG A 729 -3.84 -6.92 -17.79
N TYR A 730 -4.41 -6.48 -18.89
CA TYR A 730 -3.69 -5.68 -19.87
C TYR A 730 -3.33 -4.29 -19.33
N LEU A 731 -4.24 -3.59 -18.65
CA LEU A 731 -3.95 -2.30 -18.01
C LEU A 731 -2.77 -2.38 -17.03
N ARG A 732 -2.65 -3.49 -16.28
CA ARG A 732 -1.49 -3.74 -15.39
C ARG A 732 -0.19 -3.93 -16.17
N GLN A 733 -0.24 -4.53 -17.35
CA GLN A 733 0.95 -4.72 -18.20
C GLN A 733 1.36 -3.43 -18.92
N LEU A 734 0.41 -2.58 -19.33
CA LEU A 734 0.70 -1.30 -19.99
C LEU A 734 1.68 -0.42 -19.18
N LYS A 735 1.62 -0.51 -17.84
CA LYS A 735 2.55 0.22 -16.95
C LYS A 735 4.01 -0.25 -17.07
N LYS A 736 4.23 -1.47 -17.57
CA LYS A 736 5.55 -2.11 -17.70
C LYS A 736 6.08 -2.07 -19.14
N ILE A 737 5.22 -1.83 -20.13
CA ILE A 737 5.55 -1.90 -21.55
C ILE A 737 5.95 -0.52 -22.06
N LYS A 738 7.11 -0.43 -22.72
CA LYS A 738 7.61 0.79 -23.40
C LYS A 738 7.19 0.86 -24.88
N GLY A 739 6.11 0.18 -25.28
CA GLY A 739 5.72 0.04 -26.69
C GLY A 739 4.39 0.70 -27.07
N LYS A 740 4.12 0.81 -28.38
CA LYS A 740 2.89 1.35 -28.98
C LYS A 740 1.79 0.30 -29.17
N THR A 741 1.86 -0.83 -28.45
CA THR A 741 0.85 -1.91 -28.57
C THR A 741 -0.52 -1.44 -28.11
N LYS A 742 -1.56 -1.81 -28.85
CA LYS A 742 -2.95 -1.46 -28.56
C LYS A 742 -3.80 -2.74 -28.53
N TYR A 743 -4.22 -3.18 -27.34
CA TYR A 743 -5.08 -4.35 -27.19
C TYR A 743 -6.45 -3.90 -26.69
N VAL A 744 -7.50 -4.43 -27.28
CA VAL A 744 -8.89 -4.09 -26.95
C VAL A 744 -9.67 -5.39 -26.74
N PHE A 745 -10.51 -5.43 -25.71
CA PHE A 745 -11.29 -6.61 -25.35
C PHE A 745 -12.77 -6.26 -25.31
N ILE A 746 -13.61 -7.08 -25.96
CA ILE A 746 -15.03 -6.85 -26.09
C ILE A 746 -15.85 -8.10 -25.78
N GLU A 747 -17.08 -7.88 -25.28
CA GLU A 747 -18.08 -8.91 -25.11
C GLU A 747 -18.74 -9.24 -26.47
N GLY A 748 -18.84 -10.53 -26.82
CA GLY A 748 -19.50 -10.96 -28.04
C GLY A 748 -19.51 -12.47 -28.22
N ASN A 749 -20.49 -12.97 -28.98
CA ASN A 749 -20.67 -14.36 -29.34
C ASN A 749 -20.08 -14.65 -30.72
N THR A 750 -18.97 -15.37 -30.78
CA THR A 750 -18.31 -15.72 -32.06
C THR A 750 -18.98 -16.86 -32.82
N GLY A 751 -19.96 -17.56 -32.22
CA GLY A 751 -20.86 -18.52 -32.88
C GLY A 751 -22.03 -17.86 -33.59
N ILE A 752 -22.14 -16.52 -33.56
CA ILE A 752 -23.08 -15.70 -34.32
C ILE A 752 -22.25 -14.78 -35.25
N LYS A 753 -22.82 -14.33 -36.37
CA LYS A 753 -22.12 -13.36 -37.22
C LYS A 753 -21.87 -12.08 -36.45
N LEU A 754 -20.60 -11.71 -36.30
CA LEU A 754 -20.18 -10.60 -35.42
C LEU A 754 -20.93 -9.29 -35.69
N LYS A 755 -21.23 -8.97 -36.99
CA LYS A 755 -22.01 -7.79 -37.34
C LYS A 755 -23.44 -7.85 -36.81
N ASP A 756 -24.08 -9.02 -36.86
CA ASP A 756 -25.46 -9.21 -36.43
C ASP A 756 -25.59 -9.21 -34.90
N ASP A 757 -24.63 -9.82 -34.21
CA ASP A 757 -24.55 -9.85 -32.75
C ASP A 757 -24.46 -8.43 -32.16
N PHE A 758 -23.53 -7.63 -32.67
CA PHE A 758 -23.30 -6.28 -32.17
C PHE A 758 -24.39 -5.28 -32.59
N SER A 759 -25.19 -5.58 -33.61
CA SER A 759 -26.34 -4.75 -33.96
C SER A 759 -27.50 -4.86 -32.96
N GLN A 760 -27.55 -5.94 -32.16
CA GLN A 760 -28.69 -6.27 -31.29
C GLN A 760 -28.58 -5.88 -29.84
N GLY A 761 -27.41 -5.49 -29.27
CA GLY A 761 -27.38 -5.24 -27.83
C GLY A 761 -26.16 -4.57 -27.22
N ASN A 762 -24.95 -4.80 -27.67
CA ASN A 762 -23.76 -4.24 -27.03
C ASN A 762 -23.19 -3.04 -27.79
N LYS A 763 -23.62 -1.84 -27.41
CA LYS A 763 -23.21 -0.59 -28.05
C LYS A 763 -21.69 -0.38 -28.04
N ILE A 764 -21.00 -0.76 -26.93
CA ILE A 764 -19.54 -0.61 -26.82
C ILE A 764 -18.83 -1.51 -27.82
N SER A 765 -19.22 -2.78 -27.87
CA SER A 765 -18.62 -3.76 -28.77
C SER A 765 -18.85 -3.40 -30.24
N LYS A 766 -20.05 -2.92 -30.58
CA LYS A 766 -20.35 -2.42 -31.92
C LYS A 766 -19.48 -1.24 -32.31
N GLU A 767 -19.38 -0.24 -31.45
CA GLU A 767 -18.56 0.97 -31.68
C GLU A 767 -17.07 0.63 -31.87
N VAL A 768 -16.56 -0.35 -31.08
CA VAL A 768 -15.16 -0.85 -31.23
C VAL A 768 -14.98 -1.53 -32.57
N ILE A 769 -15.88 -2.45 -32.95
CA ILE A 769 -15.82 -3.18 -34.25
C ILE A 769 -15.89 -2.19 -35.42
N ASP A 770 -16.82 -1.26 -35.39
CA ASP A 770 -16.98 -0.26 -36.46
C ASP A 770 -15.73 0.60 -36.60
N HIS A 771 -15.09 0.95 -35.49
CA HIS A 771 -13.86 1.74 -35.49
C HIS A 771 -12.66 0.95 -36.06
N VAL A 772 -12.42 -0.28 -35.58
CA VAL A 772 -11.22 -1.03 -35.99
C VAL A 772 -11.30 -1.51 -37.43
N PHE A 773 -12.50 -1.80 -37.95
CA PHE A 773 -12.72 -2.12 -39.36
C PHE A 773 -12.85 -0.89 -40.25
N GLY A 774 -12.99 0.32 -39.72
CA GLY A 774 -13.01 1.58 -40.44
C GLY A 774 -14.37 1.91 -41.07
N THR A 775 -15.48 1.43 -40.50
CA THR A 775 -16.86 1.77 -40.93
C THR A 775 -17.36 3.05 -40.25
N GLN A 776 -17.10 3.22 -38.94
CA GLN A 776 -17.47 4.40 -38.18
C GLN A 776 -16.42 4.71 -37.13
N LYS A 777 -16.04 5.98 -37.00
CA LYS A 777 -15.06 6.40 -35.98
C LYS A 777 -15.70 6.40 -34.59
N SER A 778 -15.02 5.79 -33.62
CA SER A 778 -15.49 5.74 -32.23
C SER A 778 -15.40 7.10 -31.53
N SER A 779 -16.25 7.30 -30.54
CA SER A 779 -16.19 8.41 -29.58
C SER A 779 -15.14 8.22 -28.46
N PHE A 780 -14.61 7.01 -28.27
CA PHE A 780 -13.63 6.71 -27.25
C PHE A 780 -12.25 7.31 -27.57
N HIS A 781 -11.60 7.92 -26.57
CA HIS A 781 -10.36 8.67 -26.78
C HIS A 781 -9.11 7.80 -26.92
N ASN A 782 -9.10 6.59 -26.32
CA ASN A 782 -7.93 5.73 -26.27
C ASN A 782 -8.05 4.52 -27.21
N MET A 783 -8.64 4.72 -28.37
CA MET A 783 -8.77 3.70 -29.41
C MET A 783 -7.49 3.55 -30.25
N PRO A 784 -7.25 2.37 -30.87
CA PRO A 784 -6.25 2.24 -31.92
C PRO A 784 -6.58 3.12 -33.11
N ASP A 785 -5.73 3.12 -34.13
CA ASP A 785 -5.97 3.89 -35.35
C ASP A 785 -7.24 3.44 -36.06
N PHE A 786 -8.03 4.40 -36.55
CA PHE A 786 -9.26 4.12 -37.27
C PHE A 786 -8.99 3.26 -38.51
N GLY A 787 -9.68 2.13 -38.60
CA GLY A 787 -9.53 1.20 -39.70
C GLY A 787 -8.23 0.37 -39.66
N ILE A 788 -7.63 0.21 -38.46
CA ILE A 788 -6.36 -0.53 -38.25
C ILE A 788 -6.39 -1.93 -38.87
N VAL A 789 -7.54 -2.58 -38.87
CA VAL A 789 -7.75 -3.91 -39.47
C VAL A 789 -8.72 -3.87 -40.66
N LYS A 790 -8.78 -2.77 -41.38
CA LYS A 790 -9.61 -2.65 -42.60
C LYS A 790 -9.27 -3.72 -43.66
N LYS A 791 -8.02 -4.15 -43.70
CA LYS A 791 -7.53 -5.23 -44.59
C LYS A 791 -7.64 -6.63 -43.96
N GLY A 792 -8.14 -6.76 -42.75
CA GLY A 792 -8.22 -7.96 -41.96
C GLY A 792 -7.02 -8.19 -41.04
N PHE A 793 -7.14 -9.18 -40.19
CA PHE A 793 -6.13 -9.61 -39.20
C PHE A 793 -5.10 -10.55 -39.85
N ASP A 794 -3.85 -10.49 -39.35
CA ASP A 794 -2.77 -11.38 -39.75
C ASP A 794 -3.00 -12.78 -39.18
N LEU A 795 -3.49 -12.85 -37.94
CA LEU A 795 -3.67 -14.07 -37.17
C LEU A 795 -5.01 -14.11 -36.47
N GLY A 796 -5.76 -15.17 -36.67
CA GLY A 796 -6.90 -15.55 -35.82
C GLY A 796 -6.48 -16.61 -34.82
N SER A 797 -7.01 -16.56 -33.59
CA SER A 797 -6.75 -17.55 -32.55
C SER A 797 -8.04 -18.05 -31.91
N ILE A 798 -8.13 -19.36 -31.68
CA ILE A 798 -9.18 -19.98 -30.87
C ILE A 798 -8.56 -21.14 -30.06
N GLN A 799 -8.33 -20.91 -28.76
CA GLN A 799 -7.58 -21.81 -27.90
C GLN A 799 -8.52 -22.51 -26.91
N PHE A 800 -8.66 -23.85 -27.02
CA PHE A 800 -9.52 -24.69 -26.17
C PHE A 800 -10.98 -24.21 -26.13
N SER A 801 -11.50 -23.72 -27.26
CA SER A 801 -12.87 -23.18 -27.33
C SER A 801 -13.61 -23.52 -28.65
N LEU A 802 -12.92 -24.17 -29.60
CA LEU A 802 -13.55 -24.58 -30.88
C LEU A 802 -14.70 -25.58 -30.67
N HIS A 803 -14.68 -26.35 -29.61
CA HIS A 803 -15.71 -27.32 -29.26
C HIS A 803 -17.09 -26.67 -29.07
N TYR A 804 -17.18 -25.45 -28.60
CA TYR A 804 -18.45 -24.75 -28.48
C TYR A 804 -19.14 -24.52 -29.84
N MET A 805 -18.35 -24.37 -30.91
CA MET A 805 -18.87 -24.16 -32.26
C MET A 805 -19.49 -25.46 -32.86
N PHE A 806 -19.22 -26.62 -32.26
CA PHE A 806 -19.81 -27.91 -32.68
C PHE A 806 -21.14 -28.25 -31.98
N GLU A 807 -21.72 -27.31 -31.23
CA GLU A 807 -23.06 -27.47 -30.69
C GLU A 807 -24.10 -27.59 -31.82
N THR A 808 -24.07 -26.65 -32.78
CA THR A 808 -24.96 -26.70 -33.93
C THR A 808 -24.22 -26.39 -35.23
N LYS A 809 -24.79 -26.85 -36.34
CA LYS A 809 -24.28 -26.55 -37.69
C LYS A 809 -24.19 -25.01 -37.93
N GLU A 810 -25.20 -24.27 -37.49
CA GLU A 810 -25.27 -22.83 -37.64
C GLU A 810 -24.15 -22.09 -36.91
N MET A 811 -23.86 -22.47 -35.67
CA MET A 811 -22.76 -21.87 -34.89
C MET A 811 -21.40 -22.06 -35.59
N LEU A 812 -21.11 -23.28 -36.08
CA LEU A 812 -19.87 -23.53 -36.79
C LEU A 812 -19.80 -22.69 -38.09
N HIS A 813 -20.88 -22.63 -38.86
CA HIS A 813 -20.91 -21.86 -40.10
C HIS A 813 -20.73 -20.36 -39.84
N ASN A 814 -21.37 -19.81 -38.81
CA ASN A 814 -21.18 -18.41 -38.40
C ASN A 814 -19.71 -18.13 -37.94
N PHE A 815 -19.13 -19.03 -37.19
CA PHE A 815 -17.70 -18.92 -36.79
C PHE A 815 -16.78 -18.91 -38.03
N MET A 816 -16.96 -19.85 -38.97
CA MET A 816 -16.16 -19.91 -40.20
C MET A 816 -16.37 -18.66 -41.08
N TRP A 817 -17.61 -18.14 -41.13
CA TRP A 817 -17.91 -16.88 -41.80
C TRP A 817 -17.16 -15.72 -41.12
N ASN A 818 -17.14 -15.66 -39.78
CA ASN A 818 -16.38 -14.65 -39.03
C ASN A 818 -14.88 -14.74 -39.37
N CYS A 819 -14.29 -15.93 -39.37
CA CYS A 819 -12.90 -16.16 -39.77
C CYS A 819 -12.65 -15.62 -41.22
N CYS A 820 -13.55 -15.97 -42.17
CA CYS A 820 -13.43 -15.54 -43.54
C CYS A 820 -13.52 -14.01 -43.70
N LYS A 821 -14.35 -13.35 -42.92
CA LYS A 821 -14.54 -11.87 -43.01
C LYS A 821 -13.49 -11.08 -42.24
N THR A 822 -12.85 -11.69 -41.24
CA THR A 822 -11.93 -10.95 -40.37
C THR A 822 -10.46 -11.24 -40.66
N ILE A 823 -10.08 -12.45 -41.11
CA ILE A 823 -8.71 -12.81 -41.42
C ILE A 823 -8.37 -12.41 -42.86
N LYS A 824 -7.24 -11.77 -43.08
CA LYS A 824 -6.78 -11.34 -44.42
C LYS A 824 -6.27 -12.51 -45.27
N LEU A 825 -6.19 -12.30 -46.57
CA LEU A 825 -5.53 -13.27 -47.48
C LEU A 825 -4.10 -13.55 -47.02
N LYS A 826 -3.66 -14.81 -47.01
CA LYS A 826 -2.41 -15.31 -46.46
C LYS A 826 -2.28 -15.14 -44.93
N GLY A 827 -3.34 -14.73 -44.24
CA GLY A 827 -3.43 -14.79 -42.78
C GLY A 827 -3.75 -16.20 -42.31
N HIS A 828 -3.49 -16.43 -41.02
CA HIS A 828 -3.62 -17.77 -40.42
C HIS A 828 -4.71 -17.82 -39.34
N LEU A 829 -5.30 -18.99 -39.14
CA LEU A 829 -6.11 -19.32 -37.98
C LEU A 829 -5.41 -20.43 -37.21
N ILE A 830 -5.06 -20.18 -35.95
CA ILE A 830 -4.44 -21.18 -35.05
C ILE A 830 -5.40 -21.56 -33.92
N GLY A 831 -5.35 -22.80 -33.49
CA GLY A 831 -6.16 -23.25 -32.37
C GLY A 831 -5.75 -24.57 -31.76
N THR A 832 -6.36 -24.86 -30.60
CA THR A 832 -6.18 -26.14 -29.89
C THR A 832 -7.52 -26.60 -29.34
N CYS A 833 -7.79 -27.89 -29.35
CA CYS A 833 -8.94 -28.51 -28.68
C CYS A 833 -8.83 -30.03 -28.62
N TYR A 834 -9.74 -30.69 -27.92
CA TYR A 834 -9.87 -32.12 -27.98
C TYR A 834 -10.16 -32.63 -29.41
N ASP A 835 -9.57 -33.73 -29.77
CA ASP A 835 -9.95 -34.48 -30.96
C ASP A 835 -11.23 -35.28 -30.65
N GLY A 836 -12.30 -34.96 -31.35
CA GLY A 836 -13.59 -35.61 -31.10
C GLY A 836 -13.59 -37.11 -31.45
N GLU A 837 -12.83 -37.56 -32.48
CA GLU A 837 -12.70 -38.96 -32.80
C GLU A 837 -12.02 -39.74 -31.67
N GLU A 838 -10.91 -39.23 -31.11
CA GLU A 838 -10.19 -39.82 -29.98
C GLU A 838 -11.06 -39.89 -28.70
N VAL A 839 -11.81 -38.82 -28.42
CA VAL A 839 -12.72 -38.76 -27.26
C VAL A 839 -13.91 -39.68 -27.46
N TYR A 840 -14.46 -39.75 -28.68
CA TYR A 840 -15.54 -40.66 -29.03
C TYR A 840 -15.13 -42.12 -28.81
N ASP A 841 -13.95 -42.53 -29.32
CA ASP A 841 -13.41 -43.85 -29.12
C ASP A 841 -13.11 -44.18 -27.65
N LEU A 842 -12.60 -43.21 -26.89
CA LEU A 842 -12.40 -43.35 -25.44
C LEU A 842 -13.71 -43.64 -24.69
N LEU A 843 -14.86 -43.09 -25.16
CA LEU A 843 -16.16 -43.22 -24.53
C LEU A 843 -17.09 -44.24 -25.19
N LYS A 844 -16.61 -45.00 -26.21
CA LYS A 844 -17.44 -45.91 -27.02
C LYS A 844 -18.28 -46.89 -26.19
N ASP A 845 -17.62 -47.50 -25.19
CA ASP A 845 -18.25 -48.52 -24.31
C ASP A 845 -18.37 -48.04 -22.87
N LYS A 846 -18.29 -46.74 -22.62
CA LYS A 846 -18.29 -46.15 -21.28
C LYS A 846 -19.16 -44.87 -21.23
N GLU A 847 -19.86 -44.69 -20.10
CA GLU A 847 -20.60 -43.47 -19.85
C GLU A 847 -19.67 -42.33 -19.33
N LYS A 848 -18.51 -42.72 -18.74
CA LYS A 848 -17.53 -41.77 -18.23
C LYS A 848 -16.10 -42.32 -18.29
N SER A 849 -15.12 -41.41 -18.34
CA SER A 849 -13.70 -41.72 -18.16
C SER A 849 -13.14 -40.78 -17.10
N GLU A 850 -12.48 -41.37 -16.08
CA GLU A 850 -11.92 -40.63 -14.93
C GLU A 850 -10.44 -40.95 -14.75
N LEU A 851 -9.69 -39.97 -14.29
CA LEU A 851 -8.28 -40.14 -13.91
C LEU A 851 -8.07 -39.53 -12.52
N PHE A 852 -7.29 -40.24 -11.71
CA PHE A 852 -7.01 -39.88 -10.33
C PHE A 852 -5.51 -39.73 -10.12
N HIS A 853 -5.13 -38.88 -9.22
CA HIS A 853 -3.76 -38.73 -8.72
C HIS A 853 -3.43 -39.93 -7.79
N LYS A 854 -2.14 -40.14 -7.51
CA LYS A 854 -1.66 -41.19 -6.63
C LYS A 854 -2.26 -41.16 -5.21
N ASP A 855 -2.68 -40.02 -4.75
CA ASP A 855 -3.34 -39.83 -3.44
C ASP A 855 -4.87 -40.05 -3.45
N GLY A 856 -5.42 -40.51 -4.58
CA GLY A 856 -6.84 -40.80 -4.75
C GLY A 856 -7.68 -39.58 -5.13
N SER A 857 -7.13 -38.39 -5.23
CA SER A 857 -7.88 -37.21 -5.66
C SER A 857 -8.14 -37.23 -7.16
N ARG A 858 -9.31 -36.75 -7.56
CA ARG A 858 -9.71 -36.67 -8.97
C ARG A 858 -8.93 -35.59 -9.70
N LEU A 859 -8.33 -35.94 -10.85
CA LEU A 859 -7.61 -35.02 -11.72
C LEU A 859 -8.46 -34.52 -12.89
N TRP A 860 -9.27 -35.42 -13.45
CA TRP A 860 -9.97 -35.15 -14.67
C TRP A 860 -11.11 -36.15 -14.86
N THR A 861 -12.22 -35.72 -15.48
CA THR A 861 -13.36 -36.56 -15.85
C THR A 861 -13.94 -36.10 -17.17
N ILE A 862 -14.27 -37.01 -18.08
CA ILE A 862 -15.19 -36.77 -19.18
C ILE A 862 -16.43 -37.63 -18.98
N ASN A 863 -17.60 -37.03 -18.95
CA ASN A 863 -18.90 -37.65 -18.90
C ASN A 863 -19.55 -37.59 -20.30
N LYS A 864 -20.03 -38.75 -20.77
CA LYS A 864 -20.75 -38.86 -22.02
C LYS A 864 -22.19 -38.33 -21.85
N LYS A 865 -22.62 -37.41 -22.68
CA LYS A 865 -23.97 -36.83 -22.66
C LYS A 865 -24.67 -36.96 -24.02
N TYR A 866 -24.22 -37.94 -24.86
CA TYR A 866 -24.81 -38.24 -26.17
C TYR A 866 -25.09 -39.74 -26.29
N LYS A 867 -25.97 -40.10 -27.26
CA LYS A 867 -26.25 -41.53 -27.59
C LYS A 867 -25.26 -42.01 -28.62
N ASN A 868 -24.70 -43.23 -28.43
CA ASN A 868 -23.84 -43.86 -29.43
C ASN A 868 -24.59 -44.12 -30.73
N ASN A 869 -24.03 -43.59 -31.82
CA ASN A 869 -24.41 -43.96 -33.18
C ASN A 869 -23.17 -43.92 -34.09
N SER A 870 -23.18 -44.61 -35.21
CA SER A 870 -22.08 -44.59 -36.18
C SER A 870 -22.01 -43.27 -36.97
N GLN A 871 -23.00 -42.40 -36.87
CA GLN A 871 -23.13 -41.19 -37.70
C GLN A 871 -22.03 -40.14 -37.40
N PHE A 872 -21.45 -40.18 -36.24
CA PHE A 872 -20.31 -39.32 -35.94
C PHE A 872 -19.07 -39.73 -36.77
N LEU A 873 -18.77 -41.03 -36.86
CA LEU A 873 -17.59 -41.56 -37.53
C LEU A 873 -17.72 -41.57 -39.05
N ASP A 874 -18.93 -41.74 -39.58
CA ASP A 874 -19.24 -41.68 -41.01
C ASP A 874 -19.53 -40.27 -41.56
N HIS A 875 -19.36 -39.22 -40.70
CA HIS A 875 -19.54 -37.82 -41.01
C HIS A 875 -21.00 -37.42 -41.37
N SER A 876 -21.97 -38.30 -41.19
CA SER A 876 -23.37 -37.98 -41.54
C SER A 876 -24.04 -37.07 -40.49
N GLN A 877 -23.56 -37.16 -39.23
CA GLN A 877 -23.94 -36.25 -38.15
C GLN A 877 -22.77 -35.98 -37.23
N VAL A 878 -22.25 -34.76 -37.18
CA VAL A 878 -21.08 -34.34 -36.41
C VAL A 878 -21.38 -33.30 -35.32
N PHE A 879 -22.60 -32.83 -35.19
CA PHE A 879 -23.03 -31.80 -34.28
C PHE A 879 -23.79 -32.33 -33.07
N GLY A 880 -23.72 -31.62 -31.93
CA GLY A 880 -24.53 -31.93 -30.75
C GLY A 880 -24.01 -33.09 -29.90
N TYR A 881 -22.82 -33.62 -30.17
CA TYR A 881 -22.22 -34.68 -29.34
C TYR A 881 -21.65 -34.07 -28.06
N LYS A 882 -22.52 -33.86 -27.08
CA LYS A 882 -22.23 -33.19 -25.83
C LYS A 882 -21.48 -34.08 -24.87
N ILE A 883 -20.45 -33.53 -24.24
CA ILE A 883 -19.69 -34.15 -23.13
C ILE A 883 -19.63 -33.17 -21.95
N GLY A 884 -19.56 -33.71 -20.71
CA GLY A 884 -19.27 -32.93 -19.52
C GLY A 884 -17.80 -33.09 -19.15
N VAL A 885 -17.03 -32.04 -19.17
CA VAL A 885 -15.58 -32.06 -18.85
C VAL A 885 -15.32 -31.43 -17.51
N TRP A 886 -14.73 -32.16 -16.58
CA TRP A 886 -14.26 -31.66 -15.30
C TRP A 886 -12.73 -31.78 -15.22
N GLN A 887 -12.05 -30.72 -14.81
CA GLN A 887 -10.61 -30.69 -14.55
C GLN A 887 -10.32 -30.10 -13.17
N ASP A 888 -9.32 -30.67 -12.48
CA ASP A 888 -8.83 -30.16 -11.18
C ASP A 888 -8.50 -28.67 -11.21
N SER A 889 -7.89 -28.18 -12.29
CA SER A 889 -7.53 -26.77 -12.46
C SER A 889 -8.73 -25.83 -12.60
N ILE A 890 -9.91 -26.32 -12.99
CA ILE A 890 -11.14 -25.52 -13.20
C ILE A 890 -12.11 -25.72 -12.05
N ASN A 891 -12.09 -26.91 -11.44
CA ASN A 891 -12.98 -27.35 -10.35
C ASN A 891 -14.49 -27.18 -10.63
N LYS A 892 -14.87 -27.22 -11.90
CA LYS A 892 -16.24 -27.15 -12.39
C LYS A 892 -16.41 -28.03 -13.61
N GLU A 893 -17.55 -28.72 -13.72
CA GLU A 893 -17.90 -29.40 -14.95
C GLU A 893 -18.47 -28.40 -15.97
N ASN A 894 -17.90 -28.41 -17.17
CA ASN A 894 -18.36 -27.62 -18.30
C ASN A 894 -18.87 -28.53 -19.41
N ASP A 895 -19.93 -28.11 -20.07
CA ASP A 895 -20.44 -28.78 -21.25
C ASP A 895 -19.60 -28.36 -22.47
N GLU A 896 -19.10 -29.38 -23.20
CA GLU A 896 -18.30 -29.23 -24.41
C GLU A 896 -18.87 -30.16 -25.50
N TYR A 897 -18.50 -29.95 -26.76
CA TYR A 897 -18.96 -30.77 -27.87
C TYR A 897 -17.78 -31.38 -28.61
N LEU A 898 -17.96 -32.60 -29.17
CA LEU A 898 -16.90 -33.28 -29.89
C LEU A 898 -16.58 -32.56 -31.21
N VAL A 899 -15.29 -32.28 -31.44
CA VAL A 899 -14.80 -31.65 -32.67
C VAL A 899 -14.42 -32.67 -33.69
N HIS A 900 -15.05 -32.64 -34.84
CA HIS A 900 -14.72 -33.53 -35.95
C HIS A 900 -13.80 -32.82 -36.95
N PHE A 901 -12.50 -33.09 -36.91
CA PHE A 901 -11.49 -32.35 -37.67
C PHE A 901 -11.62 -32.52 -39.20
N LYS A 902 -11.95 -33.69 -39.69
CA LYS A 902 -12.13 -33.92 -41.15
C LYS A 902 -13.33 -33.12 -41.70
N TYR A 903 -14.44 -33.05 -40.94
CA TYR A 903 -15.56 -32.19 -41.27
C TYR A 903 -15.19 -30.73 -41.22
N PHE A 904 -14.46 -30.33 -40.20
CA PHE A 904 -14.00 -28.94 -40.02
C PHE A 904 -13.07 -28.51 -41.15
N GLU A 905 -12.10 -29.32 -41.53
CA GLU A 905 -11.19 -29.05 -42.66
C GLU A 905 -11.96 -28.87 -43.97
N LYS A 906 -12.87 -29.81 -44.30
CA LYS A 906 -13.70 -29.73 -45.50
C LYS A 906 -14.55 -28.44 -45.49
N SER A 907 -15.21 -28.15 -44.39
CA SER A 907 -16.03 -26.95 -44.26
C SER A 907 -15.24 -25.66 -44.35
N MET A 908 -14.05 -25.57 -43.71
CA MET A 908 -13.16 -24.43 -43.79
C MET A 908 -12.65 -24.16 -45.24
N SER A 909 -12.49 -25.20 -46.04
CA SER A 909 -12.11 -25.04 -47.46
C SER A 909 -13.16 -24.29 -48.24
N ASP A 910 -14.46 -24.50 -47.94
CA ASP A 910 -15.59 -23.78 -48.57
C ASP A 910 -15.56 -22.23 -48.24
N TYR A 911 -14.87 -21.88 -47.18
CA TYR A 911 -14.65 -20.49 -46.76
C TYR A 911 -13.27 -19.91 -47.16
N GLY A 912 -12.53 -20.64 -48.04
CA GLY A 912 -11.24 -20.20 -48.60
C GLY A 912 -10.05 -20.43 -47.69
N PHE A 913 -10.12 -21.39 -46.77
CA PHE A 913 -8.98 -21.77 -45.89
C PHE A 913 -8.45 -23.17 -46.25
N LYS A 914 -7.14 -23.31 -46.19
CA LYS A 914 -6.42 -24.59 -46.35
C LYS A 914 -5.78 -24.97 -44.98
N MET A 915 -6.02 -26.18 -44.54
CA MET A 915 -5.32 -26.75 -43.38
C MET A 915 -3.85 -27.00 -43.76
N ILE A 916 -2.92 -26.35 -43.05
CA ILE A 916 -1.46 -26.52 -43.26
C ILE A 916 -0.80 -27.31 -42.13
N GLN A 917 -1.40 -27.37 -40.93
CA GLN A 917 -0.93 -28.19 -39.84
C GLN A 917 -2.11 -28.76 -39.03
N LEU A 918 -2.00 -30.08 -38.71
CA LEU A 918 -2.84 -30.75 -37.72
C LEU A 918 -1.96 -31.72 -36.92
N ASN A 919 -1.54 -31.32 -35.73
CA ASN A 919 -0.59 -32.05 -34.93
C ASN A 919 -1.19 -32.49 -33.59
N SER A 920 -1.04 -33.76 -33.21
CA SER A 920 -1.41 -34.22 -31.86
C SER A 920 -0.46 -33.65 -30.80
N PHE A 921 -0.95 -33.45 -29.59
CA PHE A 921 -0.10 -33.01 -28.46
C PHE A 921 0.96 -34.07 -28.12
N GLU A 922 0.69 -35.36 -28.40
CA GLU A 922 1.70 -36.41 -28.30
C GLU A 922 2.89 -36.14 -29.22
N SER A 923 2.66 -35.71 -30.48
CA SER A 923 3.73 -35.37 -31.42
C SER A 923 4.60 -34.21 -30.95
N TYR A 924 4.00 -33.20 -30.32
CA TYR A 924 4.73 -32.13 -29.67
C TYR A 924 5.55 -32.62 -28.47
N TYR A 925 5.00 -33.52 -27.67
CA TYR A 925 5.70 -34.11 -26.54
C TYR A 925 6.93 -34.92 -26.94
N LYS A 926 6.82 -35.70 -28.01
CA LYS A 926 7.94 -36.47 -28.56
C LYS A 926 9.06 -35.58 -29.14
N LYS A 927 8.73 -34.44 -29.71
CA LYS A 927 9.69 -33.46 -30.29
C LYS A 927 10.37 -32.57 -29.24
N LYS A 928 9.89 -32.55 -27.99
CA LYS A 928 10.39 -31.68 -26.94
C LYS A 928 11.65 -32.24 -26.29
N GLU A 929 12.80 -31.61 -26.51
CA GLU A 929 14.01 -31.90 -25.76
C GLU A 929 13.88 -31.48 -24.28
N LYS A 930 13.97 -32.49 -23.38
CA LYS A 930 14.20 -32.38 -21.92
C LYS A 930 13.72 -31.15 -21.18
N LYS A 931 12.48 -31.09 -20.65
CA LYS A 931 12.26 -30.38 -19.36
C LYS A 931 10.90 -30.57 -18.66
N THR A 932 9.84 -31.05 -19.29
CA THR A 932 8.55 -31.23 -18.59
C THR A 932 8.21 -32.73 -18.56
N LYS A 933 8.31 -33.37 -17.40
CA LYS A 933 7.87 -34.74 -17.23
C LYS A 933 6.38 -34.77 -16.90
N LEU A 934 5.52 -34.99 -17.89
CA LEU A 934 4.12 -35.30 -17.64
C LEU A 934 4.00 -36.67 -16.96
N SER A 935 3.13 -36.82 -15.98
CA SER A 935 2.74 -38.09 -15.40
C SER A 935 2.04 -38.97 -16.45
N LYS A 936 1.84 -40.27 -16.15
CA LYS A 936 1.09 -41.19 -17.02
C LYS A 936 -0.35 -40.68 -17.22
N GLU A 937 -0.97 -40.13 -16.19
CA GLU A 937 -2.32 -39.60 -16.18
C GLU A 937 -2.39 -38.31 -17.01
N GLU A 938 -1.46 -37.37 -16.77
CA GLU A 938 -1.39 -36.12 -17.53
C GLU A 938 -1.15 -36.35 -19.03
N LYS A 939 -0.37 -37.39 -19.42
CA LYS A 939 -0.21 -37.78 -20.83
C LYS A 939 -1.52 -38.22 -21.45
N LYS A 940 -2.31 -39.06 -20.73
CA LYS A 940 -3.61 -39.50 -21.22
C LYS A 940 -4.55 -38.32 -21.50
N ILE A 941 -4.61 -37.33 -20.61
CA ILE A 941 -5.43 -36.14 -20.79
C ILE A 941 -4.89 -35.30 -21.95
N SER A 942 -3.59 -35.02 -21.94
CA SER A 942 -2.96 -34.14 -22.91
C SER A 942 -3.08 -34.64 -24.34
N PHE A 943 -2.87 -35.97 -24.55
CA PHE A 943 -2.76 -36.55 -25.89
C PHE A 943 -4.11 -36.66 -26.61
N LEU A 944 -5.23 -36.46 -25.91
CA LEU A 944 -6.55 -36.31 -26.53
C LEU A 944 -6.69 -35.00 -27.33
N ASN A 945 -5.70 -34.11 -27.25
CA ASN A 945 -5.78 -32.80 -27.88
C ASN A 945 -4.97 -32.71 -29.18
N LYS A 946 -5.45 -31.88 -30.10
CA LYS A 946 -4.76 -31.50 -31.33
C LYS A 946 -4.57 -29.99 -31.41
N ALA A 947 -3.47 -29.58 -32.03
CA ALA A 947 -3.24 -28.20 -32.48
C ALA A 947 -3.40 -28.15 -33.99
N PHE A 948 -4.07 -27.11 -34.49
CA PHE A 948 -4.35 -26.96 -35.91
C PHE A 948 -3.97 -25.55 -36.41
N VAL A 949 -3.65 -25.51 -37.69
CA VAL A 949 -3.37 -24.25 -38.37
C VAL A 949 -4.01 -24.25 -39.77
N PHE A 950 -4.76 -23.22 -40.08
CA PHE A 950 -5.28 -22.92 -41.39
C PHE A 950 -4.64 -21.67 -41.97
N GLU A 951 -4.39 -21.66 -43.28
CA GLU A 951 -4.02 -20.46 -44.04
C GLU A 951 -5.18 -20.04 -44.93
N LYS A 952 -5.48 -18.77 -44.98
CA LYS A 952 -6.49 -18.21 -45.93
C LYS A 952 -5.89 -18.09 -47.32
N ILE A 953 -6.42 -18.83 -48.27
CA ILE A 953 -5.92 -18.88 -49.65
C ILE A 953 -6.79 -18.14 -50.67
N ASN A 954 -8.07 -17.89 -50.33
CA ASN A 954 -9.05 -17.18 -51.17
C ASN A 954 -9.85 -16.14 -50.40
#